data_c2803a6e9874d5ec393411229bf254c3
#
_entry.id   c2803a6e9874d5ec393411229bf254c3
#
_cell.length_a   1.000
_cell.length_b   1.000
_cell.length_c   1.000
_cell.angle_alpha   90.00
_cell.angle_beta   90.00
_cell.angle_gamma   90.00
#
_symmetry.space_group_name_H-M   'P 1'
#
loop_
_entity.id
_entity.type
_entity.pdbx_description
1 polymer ?
#
loop_
_entity_poly.entity_id
_entity_poly.type
_entity_poly.pdbx_seq_one_letter_code
_entity_poly.pdbx_strand_id
1 'polypeptide(L)'
;MNQNDFDLRSGFRLGAVAFALLGAGALGASDASIVPKQLAGPPSEFSIHQPAPARDAAIHSTSVLLPVALEPARNGGWQWQGRLALDGDNPRLVVFDGGQQDWSIEVANNGAELGRGSMVRATESGPAEFGIGNALHAGMIYRFEDHVAVDWTLKLQAGLPRYTEGYVLAASDSPWELVSWQAERNQFPGQQIMFHAESEHRDGAIGTVRIERAWMRVTGPDGAVQTLPMRIPTQFSLVAAETVGRISGSFTPARVGEYLVQVSVEGRTPEGAAFQRSAQHVLSIIDNPISILDERPAAARAVDDTRISIDPGLVSRARSGLVHAYAEVWGRIGEAAIPVAWIGGMVDAARPELSLDTRWIALAGVEGPFELRNLRISDADHFIPLAQLARRELAIDRLPEAASQLPDEIDEAMRMGPRPEWSVGNRAGARLLLVHGYCSGNVWGNVAGQFGNASIFQDFNQNRSHNQFALQILNFGNQFDSYGIVAHSQGGAAATHLYTFYWSGLDNASGSRLIQSVGTPYQGTALAGNLAALGSVFGVGCGTNSNLTYSGASSWLSGIPSWARSKVNYYTTSFATAWWRWDYCNAVSDLVLSDPEDGTTERAYGQLSGAVNRGHKTGWCHTSGMRDPAQTTDSSRNSTMNVNAAR
;
A
#
# COMPACT_ATOMS: atom_id res chain seq x y z
N MET A 1 -28.90 -65.76 25.82
CA MET A 1 -28.36 -66.19 24.52
C MET A 1 -27.91 -64.95 23.81
N ASN A 2 -26.61 -64.92 23.57
CA ASN A 2 -25.75 -64.06 22.76
C ASN A 2 -25.73 -62.54 23.02
N GLN A 3 -24.71 -62.23 23.75
CA GLN A 3 -23.89 -61.03 23.70
C GLN A 3 -23.33 -60.80 22.30
N ASN A 4 -23.23 -59.52 21.90
CA ASN A 4 -22.15 -59.06 21.03
C ASN A 4 -21.75 -57.64 21.43
N ASP A 5 -20.58 -57.56 22.02
CA ASP A 5 -19.77 -56.39 22.20
C ASP A 5 -19.42 -55.76 20.82
N PHE A 6 -19.55 -54.44 20.69
CA PHE A 6 -18.92 -53.69 19.63
C PHE A 6 -17.98 -52.63 20.20
N ASP A 7 -16.72 -52.97 20.08
CA ASP A 7 -15.55 -52.15 20.38
C ASP A 7 -15.40 -51.07 19.26
N LEU A 8 -15.55 -49.76 19.61
CA LEU A 8 -15.39 -48.64 18.72
C LEU A 8 -14.02 -47.98 18.92
N ARG A 9 -12.99 -48.58 18.32
CA ARG A 9 -11.73 -47.92 18.00
C ARG A 9 -11.61 -47.82 16.48
N SER A 10 -12.01 -46.70 15.90
CA SER A 10 -11.70 -46.35 14.50
C SER A 10 -10.84 -45.10 14.45
N GLY A 11 -9.56 -45.32 14.18
CA GLY A 11 -8.60 -44.26 13.89
C GLY A 11 -8.93 -43.59 12.57
N PHE A 12 -8.92 -42.27 12.58
CA PHE A 12 -8.95 -41.45 11.37
C PHE A 12 -7.64 -41.65 10.61
N ARG A 13 -7.68 -42.31 9.48
CA ARG A 13 -6.62 -42.28 8.46
C ARG A 13 -6.87 -41.07 7.55
N LEU A 14 -5.93 -40.12 7.55
CA LEU A 14 -5.82 -39.11 6.51
C LEU A 14 -5.62 -39.79 5.15
N GLY A 15 -6.63 -39.73 4.30
CA GLY A 15 -6.53 -40.08 2.90
C GLY A 15 -5.89 -38.94 2.13
N ALA A 16 -4.65 -39.15 1.71
CA ALA A 16 -4.01 -38.29 0.71
C ALA A 16 -4.71 -38.52 -0.64
N VAL A 17 -5.47 -37.53 -1.11
CA VAL A 17 -6.00 -37.50 -2.48
C VAL A 17 -4.88 -37.00 -3.39
N ALA A 18 -4.25 -37.94 -4.10
CA ALA A 18 -3.32 -37.62 -5.17
C ALA A 18 -4.13 -37.10 -6.38
N PHE A 19 -4.05 -35.80 -6.66
CA PHE A 19 -4.48 -35.24 -7.92
C PHE A 19 -3.48 -35.64 -9.02
N ALA A 20 -3.93 -36.48 -9.93
CA ALA A 20 -3.19 -36.77 -11.15
C ALA A 20 -3.17 -35.50 -12.02
N LEU A 21 -2.01 -34.87 -12.13
CA LEU A 21 -1.71 -33.83 -13.11
C LEU A 21 -1.71 -34.48 -14.50
N LEU A 22 -2.80 -34.30 -15.24
CA LEU A 22 -2.82 -34.47 -16.69
C LEU A 22 -1.98 -33.34 -17.30
N GLY A 23 -0.85 -33.71 -17.87
CA GLY A 23 0.08 -32.82 -18.52
C GLY A 23 -0.59 -32.12 -19.71
N ALA A 24 -0.92 -30.82 -19.53
CA ALA A 24 -1.01 -29.91 -20.64
C ALA A 24 0.43 -29.54 -21.03
N GLY A 25 0.82 -29.84 -22.26
CA GLY A 25 2.15 -29.59 -22.79
C GLY A 25 2.59 -28.17 -22.53
N ALA A 26 3.67 -28.02 -21.78
CA ALA A 26 4.41 -26.78 -21.70
C ALA A 26 4.94 -26.45 -23.10
N LEU A 27 4.27 -25.57 -23.81
CA LEU A 27 4.89 -24.79 -24.86
C LEU A 27 6.01 -24.02 -24.16
N GLY A 28 7.26 -24.35 -24.49
CA GLY A 28 8.44 -23.71 -23.93
C GLY A 28 8.37 -22.20 -24.16
N ALA A 29 7.93 -21.46 -23.13
CA ALA A 29 8.23 -20.06 -23.04
C ALA A 29 9.77 -19.99 -22.89
N SER A 30 10.46 -19.46 -23.88
CA SER A 30 11.83 -18.99 -23.68
C SER A 30 11.84 -18.09 -22.46
N ASP A 31 12.67 -18.39 -21.46
CA ASP A 31 12.96 -17.48 -20.34
C ASP A 31 13.42 -16.14 -20.94
N ALA A 32 12.46 -15.25 -21.19
CA ALA A 32 12.78 -13.89 -21.57
C ALA A 32 13.39 -13.26 -20.33
N SER A 33 14.70 -13.03 -20.36
CA SER A 33 15.44 -12.45 -19.24
C SER A 33 14.80 -11.12 -18.85
N ILE A 34 14.49 -10.95 -17.56
CA ILE A 34 14.08 -9.66 -17.01
C ILE A 34 15.23 -8.68 -17.22
N VAL A 35 14.99 -7.60 -17.97
CA VAL A 35 15.99 -6.56 -18.25
C VAL A 35 15.56 -5.26 -17.57
N PRO A 36 16.20 -4.89 -16.44
CA PRO A 36 15.96 -3.60 -15.81
C PRO A 36 16.45 -2.43 -16.69
N LYS A 37 15.73 -1.31 -16.62
CA LYS A 37 16.16 -0.04 -17.21
C LYS A 37 17.23 0.62 -16.35
N GLN A 38 18.18 1.29 -17.01
CA GLN A 38 19.22 2.10 -16.37
C GLN A 38 18.75 3.55 -16.37
N LEU A 39 18.06 3.93 -15.30
CA LEU A 39 17.37 5.21 -15.25
C LEU A 39 18.31 6.37 -14.98
N ALA A 40 18.07 7.49 -15.65
CA ALA A 40 18.72 8.76 -15.38
C ALA A 40 17.81 9.93 -15.77
N GLY A 41 18.09 11.10 -15.22
CA GLY A 41 17.38 12.32 -15.60
C GLY A 41 18.05 13.58 -15.09
N PRO A 42 17.51 14.76 -15.49
CA PRO A 42 18.11 16.05 -15.19
C PRO A 42 18.01 16.40 -13.71
N PRO A 43 18.89 17.30 -13.19
CA PRO A 43 18.84 17.79 -11.82
C PRO A 43 17.52 18.46 -11.41
N SER A 44 16.76 18.98 -12.36
CA SER A 44 15.44 19.57 -12.10
C SER A 44 14.42 18.58 -11.53
N GLU A 45 14.68 17.27 -11.64
CA GLU A 45 13.83 16.20 -11.11
C GLU A 45 14.26 15.71 -9.72
N PHE A 46 15.34 16.21 -9.12
CA PHE A 46 15.80 15.75 -7.79
C PHE A 46 14.71 15.79 -6.72
N SER A 47 13.87 16.82 -6.73
CA SER A 47 12.76 16.96 -5.78
C SER A 47 11.70 15.86 -5.90
N ILE A 48 11.49 15.30 -7.09
CA ILE A 48 10.53 14.22 -7.33
C ILE A 48 10.97 12.94 -6.62
N HIS A 49 12.28 12.74 -6.54
CA HIS A 49 12.90 11.55 -5.94
C HIS A 49 13.16 11.69 -4.43
N GLN A 50 12.86 12.84 -3.82
CA GLN A 50 12.97 12.97 -2.37
C GLN A 50 11.81 12.22 -1.70
N PRO A 51 12.10 11.32 -0.73
CA PRO A 51 11.04 10.75 0.09
C PRO A 51 10.27 11.85 0.80
N ALA A 52 8.94 11.76 0.79
CA ALA A 52 8.12 12.68 1.58
C ALA A 52 8.44 12.54 3.07
N PRO A 53 8.32 13.62 3.85
CA PRO A 53 8.38 13.53 5.30
C PRO A 53 7.42 12.45 5.83
N ALA A 54 7.84 11.72 6.85
CA ALA A 54 7.04 10.60 7.38
C ALA A 54 5.62 11.02 7.79
N ARG A 55 5.46 12.24 8.31
CA ARG A 55 4.16 12.81 8.70
C ARG A 55 3.23 13.07 7.51
N ASP A 56 3.75 13.37 6.32
CA ASP A 56 2.93 13.61 5.11
C ASP A 56 2.25 12.33 4.61
N ALA A 57 2.75 11.16 5.05
CA ALA A 57 2.15 9.85 4.79
C ALA A 57 1.46 9.28 6.04
N ALA A 58 1.03 10.13 6.97
CA ALA A 58 0.31 9.74 8.18
C ALA A 58 -1.07 9.18 7.85
N ILE A 59 -1.56 8.34 8.75
CA ILE A 59 -2.95 7.89 8.77
C ILE A 59 -3.76 8.91 9.57
N HIS A 60 -4.81 9.45 8.95
CA HIS A 60 -5.81 10.31 9.55
C HIS A 60 -7.04 9.47 9.89
N SER A 61 -7.36 9.32 11.16
CA SER A 61 -8.46 8.45 11.60
C SER A 61 -9.49 9.19 12.44
N THR A 62 -10.73 9.14 11.98
CA THR A 62 -11.92 9.61 12.70
C THR A 62 -12.66 8.48 13.41
N SER A 63 -12.18 7.25 13.29
CA SER A 63 -12.81 6.04 13.82
C SER A 63 -11.98 5.35 14.90
N VAL A 64 -12.62 4.41 15.58
CA VAL A 64 -11.95 3.49 16.50
C VAL A 64 -12.28 2.04 16.09
N LEU A 65 -11.26 1.20 16.03
CA LEU A 65 -11.39 -0.24 15.82
C LEU A 65 -11.11 -0.93 17.16
N LEU A 66 -12.14 -1.51 17.77
CA LEU A 66 -12.03 -2.25 19.03
C LEU A 66 -11.90 -3.74 18.74
N PRO A 67 -10.78 -4.38 19.11
CA PRO A 67 -10.68 -5.83 19.04
C PRO A 67 -11.60 -6.46 20.10
N VAL A 68 -12.33 -7.48 19.68
CA VAL A 68 -13.24 -8.26 20.52
C VAL A 68 -12.69 -9.68 20.66
N ALA A 69 -12.62 -10.16 21.90
CA ALA A 69 -12.36 -11.56 22.21
C ALA A 69 -13.45 -12.02 23.19
N LEU A 70 -14.40 -12.83 22.70
CA LEU A 70 -15.46 -13.37 23.54
C LEU A 70 -14.88 -14.40 24.52
N GLU A 71 -15.28 -14.30 25.78
CA GLU A 71 -14.94 -15.23 26.83
C GLU A 71 -16.16 -16.02 27.32
N PRO A 72 -15.99 -17.26 27.83
CA PRO A 72 -17.11 -18.03 28.38
C PRO A 72 -17.80 -17.28 29.52
N ALA A 73 -19.11 -17.15 29.44
CA ALA A 73 -19.93 -16.48 30.45
C ALA A 73 -20.39 -17.45 31.54
N ARG A 74 -20.53 -16.96 32.78
CA ARG A 74 -20.96 -17.80 33.95
C ARG A 74 -22.35 -18.39 33.80
N ASN A 75 -23.20 -17.77 33.03
CA ASN A 75 -24.60 -18.17 32.76
C ASN A 75 -24.75 -19.04 31.50
N GLY A 76 -23.65 -19.52 30.94
CA GLY A 76 -23.58 -20.19 29.64
C GLY A 76 -23.48 -19.18 28.49
N GLY A 77 -22.96 -19.67 27.35
CA GLY A 77 -22.64 -18.81 26.20
C GLY A 77 -21.31 -18.07 26.33
N TRP A 78 -21.12 -17.08 25.51
CA TRP A 78 -19.89 -16.29 25.37
C TRP A 78 -20.21 -14.80 25.45
N GLN A 79 -19.30 -14.00 26.03
CA GLN A 79 -19.50 -12.56 26.16
C GLN A 79 -18.18 -11.80 26.09
N TRP A 80 -18.28 -10.53 25.70
CA TRP A 80 -17.25 -9.51 25.80
C TRP A 80 -17.87 -8.20 26.27
N GLN A 81 -17.10 -7.40 26.98
CA GLN A 81 -17.52 -6.08 27.40
C GLN A 81 -16.38 -5.09 27.18
N GLY A 82 -16.70 -3.91 26.62
CA GLY A 82 -15.74 -2.84 26.35
C GLY A 82 -16.39 -1.47 26.45
N ARG A 83 -15.52 -0.45 26.55
CA ARG A 83 -15.92 0.96 26.54
C ARG A 83 -15.79 1.52 25.12
N LEU A 84 -16.72 2.35 24.72
CA LEU A 84 -16.67 3.16 23.51
C LEU A 84 -16.96 4.62 23.85
N ALA A 85 -16.05 5.53 23.43
CA ALA A 85 -16.21 6.96 23.64
C ALA A 85 -16.04 7.70 22.31
N LEU A 86 -17.09 8.41 21.88
CA LEU A 86 -17.12 9.18 20.64
C LEU A 86 -17.59 10.60 20.94
N ASP A 87 -16.83 11.59 20.50
CA ASP A 87 -17.01 13.01 20.82
C ASP A 87 -17.93 13.77 19.85
N GLY A 88 -18.32 13.16 18.72
CA GLY A 88 -19.17 13.77 17.70
C GLY A 88 -20.62 13.29 17.75
N ASP A 89 -21.39 13.76 16.77
CA ASP A 89 -22.80 13.45 16.58
C ASP A 89 -23.00 12.13 15.82
N ASN A 90 -24.22 11.58 15.87
CA ASN A 90 -24.65 10.44 15.06
C ASN A 90 -23.70 9.22 15.11
N PRO A 91 -23.43 8.64 16.28
CA PRO A 91 -22.58 7.47 16.40
C PRO A 91 -23.02 6.31 15.53
N ARG A 92 -22.05 5.64 14.90
CA ARG A 92 -22.27 4.47 14.05
C ARG A 92 -21.32 3.37 14.48
N LEU A 93 -21.82 2.15 14.57
CA LEU A 93 -21.05 0.95 14.94
C LEU A 93 -21.22 -0.10 13.86
N VAL A 94 -20.15 -0.79 13.50
CA VAL A 94 -20.19 -2.03 12.72
C VAL A 94 -19.56 -3.14 13.56
N VAL A 95 -20.33 -4.20 13.81
CA VAL A 95 -19.87 -5.40 14.50
C VAL A 95 -19.51 -6.45 13.47
N PHE A 96 -18.27 -6.91 13.49
CA PHE A 96 -17.74 -7.97 12.63
C PHE A 96 -17.55 -9.24 13.45
N ASP A 97 -18.33 -10.26 13.17
CA ASP A 97 -18.36 -11.57 13.82
C ASP A 97 -17.99 -12.73 12.89
N GLY A 98 -17.33 -12.42 11.77
CA GLY A 98 -17.03 -13.38 10.71
C GLY A 98 -18.20 -13.71 9.79
N GLY A 99 -19.24 -12.86 9.79
CA GLY A 99 -20.39 -12.96 8.88
C GLY A 99 -21.47 -13.94 9.31
N GLN A 100 -21.46 -14.35 10.58
CA GLN A 100 -22.45 -15.32 11.11
C GLN A 100 -23.71 -14.64 11.66
N GLN A 101 -23.63 -13.33 11.97
CA GLN A 101 -24.72 -12.57 12.61
C GLN A 101 -25.19 -13.20 13.95
N ASP A 102 -24.26 -13.92 14.61
CA ASP A 102 -24.56 -14.64 15.85
C ASP A 102 -24.38 -13.79 17.11
N TRP A 103 -23.70 -12.64 16.96
CA TRP A 103 -23.41 -11.78 18.10
C TRP A 103 -24.51 -10.74 18.29
N SER A 104 -25.10 -10.74 19.47
CA SER A 104 -26.00 -9.66 19.91
C SER A 104 -25.20 -8.56 20.64
N ILE A 105 -25.63 -7.32 20.47
CA ILE A 105 -25.03 -6.17 21.14
C ILE A 105 -26.03 -5.52 22.12
N GLU A 106 -25.55 -5.21 23.31
CA GLU A 106 -26.20 -4.34 24.27
C GLU A 106 -25.35 -3.08 24.45
N VAL A 107 -25.98 -1.92 24.40
CA VAL A 107 -25.33 -0.61 24.56
C VAL A 107 -25.96 0.11 25.74
N ALA A 108 -25.16 0.62 26.66
CA ALA A 108 -25.62 1.41 27.80
C ALA A 108 -24.69 2.60 28.04
N ASN A 109 -25.18 3.68 28.64
CA ASN A 109 -24.33 4.77 29.09
C ASN A 109 -23.31 4.24 30.10
N ASN A 110 -22.08 4.75 30.05
CA ASN A 110 -21.01 4.31 30.93
C ASN A 110 -21.41 4.50 32.41
N GLY A 111 -21.19 3.45 33.21
CA GLY A 111 -21.61 3.41 34.62
C GLY A 111 -23.06 2.96 34.84
N ALA A 112 -23.87 2.78 33.82
CA ALA A 112 -25.21 2.22 33.94
C ALA A 112 -25.19 0.68 33.94
N GLU A 113 -26.15 0.06 34.67
CA GLU A 113 -26.27 -1.40 34.69
C GLU A 113 -26.86 -1.91 33.36
N LEU A 114 -26.09 -2.73 32.64
CA LEU A 114 -26.54 -3.40 31.42
C LEU A 114 -27.74 -4.33 31.71
N GLY A 115 -28.78 -4.26 30.87
CA GLY A 115 -29.96 -5.13 30.98
C GLY A 115 -31.06 -4.60 31.89
N ARG A 116 -30.93 -3.44 32.54
CA ARG A 116 -31.94 -2.86 33.45
C ARG A 116 -32.38 -1.44 33.00
N GLY A 117 -33.16 -1.33 31.94
CA GLY A 117 -33.87 -0.08 31.62
C GLY A 117 -33.03 1.11 31.17
N SER A 118 -31.70 0.99 31.13
CA SER A 118 -30.76 2.02 30.73
C SER A 118 -30.16 1.78 29.35
N MET A 119 -30.73 0.86 28.59
CA MET A 119 -30.22 0.49 27.26
C MET A 119 -30.40 1.63 26.25
N VAL A 120 -29.32 1.97 25.56
CA VAL A 120 -29.36 2.83 24.38
C VAL A 120 -29.79 1.97 23.19
N ARG A 121 -30.85 2.38 22.50
CA ARG A 121 -31.33 1.66 21.32
C ARG A 121 -30.82 2.31 20.06
N ALA A 122 -30.38 1.49 19.13
CA ALA A 122 -30.08 1.97 17.78
C ALA A 122 -31.36 2.49 17.14
N THR A 123 -31.25 3.63 16.48
CA THR A 123 -32.32 4.21 15.66
C THR A 123 -32.59 3.31 14.46
N GLU A 124 -31.54 2.73 13.92
CA GLU A 124 -31.57 1.85 12.77
C GLU A 124 -30.49 0.78 12.89
N SER A 125 -30.77 -0.45 12.43
CA SER A 125 -29.79 -1.52 12.36
C SER A 125 -30.06 -2.44 11.17
N GLY A 126 -29.01 -3.01 10.59
CA GLY A 126 -29.13 -3.93 9.47
C GLY A 126 -27.81 -4.60 9.10
N PRO A 127 -27.87 -5.61 8.23
CA PRO A 127 -26.67 -6.24 7.71
C PRO A 127 -25.91 -5.25 6.84
N ALA A 128 -24.58 -5.20 7.01
CA ALA A 128 -23.67 -4.48 6.15
C ALA A 128 -22.70 -5.49 5.56
N GLU A 129 -22.61 -5.49 4.25
CA GLU A 129 -21.66 -6.33 3.51
C GLU A 129 -20.54 -5.45 2.99
N PHE A 130 -19.31 -5.88 3.18
CA PHE A 130 -18.17 -5.23 2.54
C PHE A 130 -17.34 -6.28 1.81
N GLY A 131 -16.84 -5.86 0.63
CA GLY A 131 -16.05 -6.73 -0.22
C GLY A 131 -14.56 -6.55 0.02
N ILE A 132 -13.88 -7.64 0.31
CA ILE A 132 -12.42 -7.71 0.17
C ILE A 132 -12.17 -8.59 -1.06
N GLY A 133 -11.86 -7.95 -2.19
CA GLY A 133 -11.76 -8.66 -3.44
C GLY A 133 -13.08 -9.28 -3.89
N ASN A 134 -13.11 -10.59 -4.06
CA ASN A 134 -14.33 -11.33 -4.44
C ASN A 134 -15.11 -11.91 -3.27
N ALA A 135 -14.62 -11.72 -2.04
CA ALA A 135 -15.29 -12.21 -0.85
C ALA A 135 -16.11 -11.09 -0.20
N LEU A 136 -17.40 -11.31 -0.04
CA LEU A 136 -18.29 -10.47 0.74
C LEU A 136 -18.21 -10.90 2.20
N HIS A 137 -18.00 -9.94 3.09
CA HIS A 137 -18.00 -10.14 4.53
C HIS A 137 -19.17 -9.40 5.12
N ALA A 138 -20.00 -10.11 5.86
CA ALA A 138 -21.14 -9.55 6.54
C ALA A 138 -20.74 -9.08 7.95
N GLY A 139 -21.25 -7.92 8.32
CA GLY A 139 -21.28 -7.39 9.66
C GLY A 139 -22.68 -6.85 9.97
N MET A 140 -22.90 -6.43 11.20
CA MET A 140 -24.12 -5.70 11.59
C MET A 140 -23.76 -4.26 11.87
N ILE A 141 -24.43 -3.33 11.17
CA ILE A 141 -24.29 -1.91 11.43
C ILE A 141 -25.44 -1.43 12.32
N TYR A 142 -25.13 -0.51 13.22
CA TYR A 142 -26.04 0.15 14.14
C TYR A 142 -25.83 1.66 14.06
N ARG A 143 -26.90 2.43 13.88
CA ARG A 143 -26.92 3.89 13.89
C ARG A 143 -27.65 4.39 15.11
N PHE A 144 -27.16 5.47 15.67
CA PHE A 144 -27.73 6.12 16.86
C PHE A 144 -27.87 7.61 16.56
N GLU A 145 -28.95 7.96 15.85
CA GLU A 145 -29.31 9.36 15.57
C GLU A 145 -29.69 10.06 16.87
N ASP A 146 -29.56 11.38 16.91
CA ASP A 146 -29.87 12.23 18.07
C ASP A 146 -28.99 11.99 19.31
N HIS A 147 -27.89 11.22 19.19
CA HIS A 147 -26.90 11.08 20.23
C HIS A 147 -25.66 11.93 19.91
N VAL A 148 -25.15 12.61 20.95
CA VAL A 148 -24.00 13.52 20.85
C VAL A 148 -23.02 13.21 21.97
N ALA A 149 -21.72 13.15 21.65
CA ALA A 149 -20.64 12.99 22.61
C ALA A 149 -20.86 11.83 23.59
N VAL A 150 -20.90 10.60 23.06
CA VAL A 150 -21.28 9.41 23.83
C VAL A 150 -20.09 8.79 24.58
N ASP A 151 -20.37 8.27 25.78
CA ASP A 151 -19.47 7.42 26.56
C ASP A 151 -20.26 6.18 26.98
N TRP A 152 -20.07 5.08 26.26
CA TRP A 152 -20.88 3.88 26.35
C TRP A 152 -20.10 2.67 26.88
N THR A 153 -20.83 1.76 27.51
CA THR A 153 -20.42 0.38 27.72
C THR A 153 -21.10 -0.49 26.67
N LEU A 154 -20.31 -1.17 25.87
CA LEU A 154 -20.77 -2.18 24.92
C LEU A 154 -20.65 -3.56 25.54
N LYS A 155 -21.65 -4.41 25.34
CA LYS A 155 -21.59 -5.83 25.67
C LYS A 155 -22.01 -6.64 24.45
N LEU A 156 -21.12 -7.51 24.01
CA LEU A 156 -21.40 -8.48 22.96
C LEU A 156 -21.63 -9.86 23.58
N GLN A 157 -22.60 -10.59 23.06
CA GLN A 157 -22.98 -11.91 23.54
C GLN A 157 -23.24 -12.84 22.36
N ALA A 158 -22.87 -14.12 22.53
CA ALA A 158 -23.16 -15.20 21.59
C ALA A 158 -23.46 -16.50 22.32
N GLY A 159 -24.30 -17.35 21.74
CA GLY A 159 -24.60 -18.68 22.30
C GLY A 159 -23.46 -19.65 22.09
N LEU A 160 -23.26 -20.08 20.84
CA LEU A 160 -22.19 -20.99 20.40
C LEU A 160 -21.54 -20.40 19.15
N PRO A 161 -20.67 -19.38 19.31
CA PRO A 161 -20.09 -18.70 18.19
C PRO A 161 -19.07 -19.60 17.48
N ARG A 162 -19.05 -19.54 16.14
CA ARG A 162 -17.98 -20.17 15.33
C ARG A 162 -16.67 -19.40 15.48
N TYR A 163 -16.75 -18.08 15.60
CA TYR A 163 -15.62 -17.20 15.87
C TYR A 163 -15.81 -16.56 17.24
N THR A 164 -14.79 -16.62 18.07
CA THR A 164 -14.74 -15.96 19.38
C THR A 164 -14.02 -14.63 19.34
N GLU A 165 -13.32 -14.34 18.22
CA GLU A 165 -12.61 -13.10 17.98
C GLU A 165 -13.28 -12.32 16.86
N GLY A 166 -13.22 -10.99 16.95
CA GLY A 166 -13.81 -10.08 15.96
C GLY A 166 -13.47 -8.63 16.26
N TYR A 167 -14.26 -7.73 15.68
CA TYR A 167 -14.05 -6.29 15.86
C TYR A 167 -15.36 -5.52 15.95
N VAL A 168 -15.29 -4.40 16.66
CA VAL A 168 -16.25 -3.29 16.54
C VAL A 168 -15.52 -2.11 15.91
N LEU A 169 -15.96 -1.68 14.74
CA LEU A 169 -15.54 -0.42 14.13
C LEU A 169 -16.60 0.63 14.47
N ALA A 170 -16.18 1.78 14.98
CA ALA A 170 -17.10 2.85 15.37
C ALA A 170 -16.58 4.21 14.96
N ALA A 171 -17.50 5.11 14.59
CA ALA A 171 -17.20 6.52 14.29
C ALA A 171 -18.40 7.40 14.64
N SER A 172 -18.18 8.71 14.68
CA SER A 172 -19.19 9.76 14.81
C SER A 172 -18.83 10.95 13.93
N ASP A 173 -19.76 11.87 13.71
CA ASP A 173 -19.51 13.10 12.98
C ASP A 173 -18.74 14.08 13.88
N SER A 174 -17.44 13.91 13.95
CA SER A 174 -16.52 14.67 14.78
C SER A 174 -15.50 15.43 13.92
N PRO A 175 -15.14 16.67 14.29
CA PRO A 175 -14.06 17.39 13.62
C PRO A 175 -12.66 16.94 14.08
N TRP A 176 -12.56 16.15 15.17
CA TRP A 176 -11.29 15.70 15.74
C TRP A 176 -10.87 14.36 15.14
N GLU A 177 -9.60 14.29 14.76
CA GLU A 177 -8.99 13.07 14.23
C GLU A 177 -7.71 12.70 14.97
N LEU A 178 -7.32 11.44 14.87
CA LEU A 178 -6.01 10.92 15.25
C LEU A 178 -5.13 10.89 14.02
N VAL A 179 -3.99 11.57 14.06
CA VAL A 179 -2.94 11.52 13.04
C VAL A 179 -1.81 10.66 13.56
N SER A 180 -1.47 9.57 12.87
CA SER A 180 -0.44 8.62 13.31
C SER A 180 0.47 8.20 12.16
N TRP A 181 1.79 8.08 12.46
CA TRP A 181 2.80 7.70 11.47
C TRP A 181 3.97 6.96 12.09
N GLN A 182 4.66 6.17 11.29
CA GLN A 182 5.96 5.60 11.62
C GLN A 182 7.04 6.68 11.46
N ALA A 183 7.90 6.86 12.45
CA ALA A 183 8.91 7.93 12.43
C ALA A 183 9.99 7.71 11.35
N GLU A 184 10.50 6.48 11.25
CA GLU A 184 11.54 6.10 10.30
C GLU A 184 11.26 4.70 9.77
N ARG A 185 11.59 4.43 8.51
CA ARG A 185 11.35 3.14 7.86
C ARG A 185 12.51 2.15 8.04
N ASN A 186 13.03 2.00 9.26
CA ASN A 186 14.07 1.04 9.64
C ASN A 186 13.45 -0.34 9.99
N GLN A 187 12.77 -0.96 9.02
CA GLN A 187 11.91 -2.14 9.20
C GLN A 187 12.72 -3.45 9.15
N PHE A 188 13.62 -3.65 10.13
CA PHE A 188 14.48 -4.83 10.23
C PHE A 188 14.35 -5.52 11.59
N PRO A 189 14.57 -6.86 11.65
CA PRO A 189 14.62 -7.56 12.93
C PRO A 189 15.68 -6.95 13.86
N GLY A 190 15.32 -6.80 15.13
CA GLY A 190 16.21 -6.24 16.15
C GLY A 190 16.35 -4.71 16.12
N GLN A 191 15.78 -4.00 15.14
CA GLN A 191 15.75 -2.55 15.12
C GLN A 191 14.50 -2.02 15.83
N GLN A 192 14.67 -0.92 16.55
CA GLN A 192 13.54 -0.26 17.19
C GLN A 192 12.72 0.51 16.16
N ILE A 193 11.43 0.24 16.09
CA ILE A 193 10.48 0.94 15.23
C ILE A 193 9.65 1.88 16.10
N MET A 194 9.66 3.17 15.77
CA MET A 194 8.97 4.21 16.52
C MET A 194 7.74 4.71 15.77
N PHE A 195 6.63 4.87 16.50
CA PHE A 195 5.42 5.51 16.05
C PHE A 195 5.18 6.81 16.80
N HIS A 196 4.63 7.76 16.07
CA HIS A 196 4.10 8.99 16.60
C HIS A 196 2.61 9.07 16.39
N ALA A 197 1.94 9.81 17.28
CA ALA A 197 0.53 10.13 17.15
C ALA A 197 0.25 11.50 17.76
N GLU A 198 -0.72 12.20 17.19
CA GLU A 198 -1.24 13.47 17.68
C GLU A 198 -2.72 13.60 17.33
N SER A 199 -3.47 14.44 18.04
CA SER A 199 -4.85 14.75 17.69
C SER A 199 -4.92 16.09 16.99
N GLU A 200 -5.68 16.18 15.91
CA GLU A 200 -5.85 17.38 15.12
C GLU A 200 -7.33 17.69 14.90
N HIS A 201 -7.63 18.97 14.71
CA HIS A 201 -8.94 19.42 14.27
C HIS A 201 -8.89 19.61 12.75
N ARG A 202 -9.77 18.94 12.00
CA ARG A 202 -9.76 18.93 10.52
C ARG A 202 -9.82 20.31 9.88
N ASP A 203 -10.50 21.25 10.50
CA ASP A 203 -10.62 22.62 10.01
C ASP A 203 -9.50 23.54 10.50
N GLY A 204 -8.46 23.00 11.15
CA GLY A 204 -7.34 23.77 11.69
C GLY A 204 -7.69 24.68 12.86
N ALA A 205 -8.80 24.44 13.56
CA ALA A 205 -9.18 25.21 14.74
C ALA A 205 -8.15 25.05 15.86
N ILE A 206 -7.94 26.13 16.62
CA ILE A 206 -7.01 26.14 17.75
C ILE A 206 -7.62 25.33 18.90
N GLY A 207 -6.89 24.32 19.35
CA GLY A 207 -7.24 23.46 20.47
C GLY A 207 -6.52 22.12 20.31
N THR A 208 -6.40 21.39 21.41
CA THR A 208 -5.82 20.03 21.39
C THR A 208 -6.66 19.13 22.28
N VAL A 209 -6.90 17.92 21.83
CA VAL A 209 -7.49 16.87 22.66
C VAL A 209 -6.49 16.54 23.78
N ARG A 210 -6.95 16.52 25.02
CA ARG A 210 -6.15 16.07 26.15
C ARG A 210 -6.13 14.55 26.17
N ILE A 211 -5.07 13.95 25.66
CA ILE A 211 -4.89 12.50 25.68
C ILE A 211 -4.55 12.05 27.11
N GLU A 212 -5.32 11.10 27.63
CA GLU A 212 -5.20 10.53 28.97
C GLU A 212 -4.55 9.14 28.94
N ARG A 213 -4.77 8.38 27.86
CA ARG A 213 -4.18 7.05 27.63
C ARG A 213 -3.81 6.86 26.17
N ALA A 214 -2.67 6.23 25.92
CA ALA A 214 -2.25 5.85 24.59
C ALA A 214 -1.47 4.52 24.64
N TRP A 215 -1.74 3.66 23.68
CA TRP A 215 -1.06 2.35 23.59
C TRP A 215 -0.98 1.86 22.14
N MET A 216 -0.04 0.94 21.90
CA MET A 216 0.06 0.21 20.66
C MET A 216 -0.28 -1.26 20.90
N ARG A 217 -1.09 -1.85 20.02
CA ARG A 217 -1.29 -3.30 19.91
C ARG A 217 -0.54 -3.78 18.69
N VAL A 218 0.48 -4.61 18.89
CA VAL A 218 1.34 -5.14 17.83
C VAL A 218 1.02 -6.62 17.64
N THR A 219 0.62 -6.98 16.42
CA THR A 219 0.40 -8.37 16.01
C THR A 219 1.53 -8.79 15.08
N GLY A 220 2.28 -9.82 15.44
CA GLY A 220 3.39 -10.35 14.65
C GLY A 220 2.94 -11.36 13.58
N PRO A 221 3.88 -11.83 12.74
CA PRO A 221 3.60 -12.75 11.63
C PRO A 221 3.14 -14.14 12.08
N ASP A 222 3.34 -14.49 13.35
CA ASP A 222 2.87 -15.73 13.98
C ASP A 222 1.53 -15.56 14.70
N GLY A 223 0.88 -14.39 14.58
CA GLY A 223 -0.35 -14.07 15.29
C GLY A 223 -0.14 -13.67 16.76
N ALA A 224 1.10 -13.69 17.28
CA ALA A 224 1.38 -13.26 18.64
C ALA A 224 1.06 -11.76 18.80
N VAL A 225 0.34 -11.42 19.87
CA VAL A 225 -0.11 -10.05 20.16
C VAL A 225 0.58 -9.55 21.41
N GLN A 226 1.09 -8.31 21.36
CA GLN A 226 1.56 -7.58 22.53
C GLN A 226 0.95 -6.19 22.57
N THR A 227 0.63 -5.71 23.76
CA THR A 227 0.14 -4.36 24.01
C THR A 227 1.20 -3.57 24.78
N LEU A 228 1.60 -2.43 24.21
CA LEU A 228 2.68 -1.60 24.72
C LEU A 228 2.12 -0.20 25.01
N PRO A 229 2.45 0.41 26.19
CA PRO A 229 2.06 1.78 26.46
C PRO A 229 2.84 2.75 25.56
N MET A 230 2.20 3.84 25.17
CA MET A 230 2.84 4.97 24.52
C MET A 230 3.08 6.10 25.52
N ARG A 231 4.16 6.82 25.32
CA ARG A 231 4.52 7.98 26.16
C ARG A 231 3.70 9.19 25.74
N ILE A 232 2.95 9.74 26.68
CA ILE A 232 2.24 11.01 26.54
C ILE A 232 3.14 12.10 27.11
N PRO A 233 3.47 13.18 26.36
CA PRO A 233 4.29 14.26 26.87
C PRO A 233 3.56 15.00 27.99
N THR A 234 4.26 15.25 29.09
CA THR A 234 3.76 16.13 30.14
C THR A 234 3.89 17.59 29.68
N GLN A 235 2.91 18.43 29.96
CA GLN A 235 2.80 19.83 29.47
C GLN A 235 3.94 20.79 29.84
N PHE A 236 5.01 20.34 30.49
CA PHE A 236 6.11 21.18 31.01
C PHE A 236 7.45 20.99 30.27
N SER A 237 7.49 20.47 29.06
CA SER A 237 8.73 20.43 28.29
C SER A 237 8.94 21.77 27.57
N LEU A 238 9.85 22.60 28.07
CA LEU A 238 10.30 23.86 27.44
C LEU A 238 11.17 23.67 26.19
N VAL A 239 11.25 22.45 25.65
CA VAL A 239 12.07 22.13 24.48
C VAL A 239 11.19 22.06 23.24
N ALA A 240 11.37 23.04 22.36
CA ALA A 240 10.85 23.22 21.01
C ALA A 240 9.32 23.08 20.85
N ALA A 241 8.72 24.10 20.26
CA ALA A 241 7.28 24.22 19.96
C ALA A 241 6.71 23.08 19.07
N GLU A 242 7.57 22.26 18.45
CA GLU A 242 7.20 21.14 17.56
C GLU A 242 6.88 19.82 18.28
N THR A 243 7.13 19.72 19.59
CA THR A 243 6.94 18.46 20.36
C THR A 243 5.82 18.51 21.39
N VAL A 244 5.15 19.63 21.52
CA VAL A 244 4.03 19.77 22.47
C VAL A 244 2.82 18.99 21.93
N GLY A 245 2.46 17.91 22.64
CA GLY A 245 1.30 17.08 22.31
C GLY A 245 1.61 15.79 21.55
N ARG A 246 2.82 15.57 21.05
CA ARG A 246 3.18 14.37 20.28
C ARG A 246 3.37 13.15 21.18
N ILE A 247 2.53 12.15 20.97
CA ILE A 247 2.61 10.84 21.62
C ILE A 247 3.65 10.00 20.89
N SER A 248 4.42 9.18 21.60
CA SER A 248 5.40 8.29 21.00
C SER A 248 5.42 6.92 21.65
N GLY A 249 5.62 5.89 20.84
CA GLY A 249 5.76 4.52 21.28
C GLY A 249 6.63 3.72 20.32
N SER A 250 7.24 2.66 20.81
CA SER A 250 8.11 1.83 19.98
C SER A 250 8.03 0.36 20.33
N PHE A 251 8.37 -0.48 19.36
CA PHE A 251 8.60 -1.91 19.55
C PHE A 251 9.80 -2.37 18.73
N THR A 252 10.31 -3.56 19.04
CA THR A 252 11.41 -4.18 18.31
C THR A 252 10.94 -5.51 17.74
N PRO A 253 10.81 -5.67 16.40
CA PRO A 253 10.40 -6.92 15.79
C PRO A 253 11.51 -7.97 15.95
N ALA A 254 11.12 -9.20 16.30
CA ALA A 254 12.07 -10.28 16.50
C ALA A 254 12.43 -11.04 15.21
N ARG A 255 11.59 -10.96 14.19
CA ARG A 255 11.73 -11.74 12.96
C ARG A 255 11.15 -11.01 11.75
N VAL A 256 11.53 -11.45 10.56
CA VAL A 256 10.94 -11.01 9.28
C VAL A 256 9.47 -11.42 9.18
N GLY A 257 8.71 -10.69 8.38
CA GLY A 257 7.30 -10.94 8.08
C GLY A 257 6.42 -9.71 8.26
N GLU A 258 5.13 -9.91 8.10
CA GLU A 258 4.15 -8.83 8.18
C GLU A 258 3.72 -8.59 9.63
N TYR A 259 3.72 -7.33 10.03
CA TYR A 259 3.26 -6.89 11.34
C TYR A 259 2.09 -5.91 11.17
N LEU A 260 1.09 -6.06 12.05
CA LEU A 260 0.01 -5.10 12.17
C LEU A 260 0.20 -4.32 13.47
N VAL A 261 0.23 -2.99 13.38
CA VAL A 261 0.34 -2.10 14.55
C VAL A 261 -0.88 -1.21 14.62
N GLN A 262 -1.65 -1.37 15.69
CA GLN A 262 -2.77 -0.49 15.99
C GLN A 262 -2.34 0.51 17.06
N VAL A 263 -2.35 1.79 16.73
CA VAL A 263 -2.17 2.90 17.68
C VAL A 263 -3.54 3.31 18.17
N SER A 264 -3.75 3.36 19.49
CA SER A 264 -5.02 3.72 20.10
C SER A 264 -4.82 4.81 21.14
N VAL A 265 -5.75 5.74 21.20
CA VAL A 265 -5.74 6.85 22.16
C VAL A 265 -7.11 7.03 22.81
N GLU A 266 -7.11 7.45 24.06
CA GLU A 266 -8.28 7.89 24.83
C GLU A 266 -7.99 9.24 25.46
N GLY A 267 -9.01 10.10 25.55
CA GLY A 267 -8.86 11.43 26.12
C GLY A 267 -10.14 12.22 26.20
N ARG A 268 -9.99 13.54 26.18
CA ARG A 268 -11.13 14.49 26.19
C ARG A 268 -10.84 15.63 25.22
N THR A 269 -11.87 16.03 24.49
CA THR A 269 -11.82 17.24 23.66
C THR A 269 -11.73 18.49 24.55
N PRO A 270 -11.41 19.66 23.99
CA PRO A 270 -11.43 20.91 24.74
C PRO A 270 -12.76 21.22 25.43
N GLU A 271 -13.86 20.76 24.84
CA GLU A 271 -15.23 20.89 25.37
C GLU A 271 -15.55 19.89 26.50
N GLY A 272 -14.61 18.95 26.77
CA GLY A 272 -14.75 17.95 27.81
C GLY A 272 -15.40 16.63 27.38
N ALA A 273 -15.79 16.49 26.11
CA ALA A 273 -16.34 15.26 25.58
C ALA A 273 -15.29 14.13 25.60
N ALA A 274 -15.74 12.91 25.86
CA ALA A 274 -14.88 11.75 25.84
C ALA A 274 -14.46 11.41 24.39
N PHE A 275 -13.18 11.11 24.18
CA PHE A 275 -12.55 10.93 22.89
C PHE A 275 -11.83 9.58 22.83
N GLN A 276 -12.06 8.82 21.78
CA GLN A 276 -11.36 7.57 21.51
C GLN A 276 -11.16 7.39 20.01
N ARG A 277 -9.93 7.09 19.57
CA ARG A 277 -9.58 6.84 18.16
C ARG A 277 -8.51 5.76 18.06
N SER A 278 -8.45 5.14 16.87
CA SER A 278 -7.33 4.24 16.55
C SER A 278 -6.91 4.35 15.08
N ALA A 279 -5.61 4.14 14.82
CA ALA A 279 -5.03 4.06 13.49
C ALA A 279 -4.31 2.72 13.31
N GLN A 280 -4.45 2.10 12.14
CA GLN A 280 -3.91 0.78 11.82
C GLN A 280 -2.79 0.90 10.80
N HIS A 281 -1.59 0.43 11.15
CA HIS A 281 -0.40 0.40 10.29
C HIS A 281 -0.03 -1.03 9.92
N VAL A 282 0.34 -1.24 8.68
CA VAL A 282 0.90 -2.49 8.16
C VAL A 282 2.38 -2.28 7.88
N LEU A 283 3.21 -3.17 8.40
CA LEU A 283 4.67 -3.12 8.24
C LEU A 283 5.18 -4.44 7.70
N SER A 284 5.98 -4.37 6.64
CA SER A 284 6.79 -5.50 6.18
C SER A 284 8.17 -5.41 6.84
N ILE A 285 8.50 -6.36 7.70
CA ILE A 285 9.83 -6.48 8.31
C ILE A 285 10.66 -7.41 7.45
N ILE A 286 11.80 -6.92 6.96
CA ILE A 286 12.65 -7.62 6.00
C ILE A 286 14.09 -7.74 6.50
N ASP A 287 14.86 -8.66 5.92
CA ASP A 287 16.30 -8.70 6.14
C ASP A 287 17.01 -7.59 5.37
N ASN A 288 18.06 -7.03 5.97
CA ASN A 288 18.93 -6.09 5.27
C ASN A 288 20.25 -6.76 4.87
N PRO A 289 20.42 -7.11 3.57
CA PRO A 289 21.67 -7.69 3.07
C PRO A 289 22.72 -6.65 2.71
N ILE A 290 22.40 -5.35 2.69
CA ILE A 290 23.28 -4.28 2.23
C ILE A 290 23.91 -3.56 3.43
N SER A 291 25.19 -3.29 3.35
CA SER A 291 25.90 -2.48 4.33
C SER A 291 26.84 -1.48 3.65
N ILE A 292 27.05 -0.35 4.32
CA ILE A 292 27.97 0.70 3.89
C ILE A 292 29.33 0.41 4.54
N LEU A 293 30.40 0.45 3.73
CA LEU A 293 31.76 0.53 4.23
C LEU A 293 32.25 1.97 4.06
N ASP A 294 32.47 2.68 5.16
CA ASP A 294 32.82 4.10 5.14
C ASP A 294 34.14 4.38 4.41
N GLU A 295 35.08 3.46 4.49
CA GLU A 295 36.43 3.60 3.91
C GLU A 295 36.52 3.26 2.41
N ARG A 296 35.45 2.69 1.81
CA ARG A 296 35.46 2.28 0.41
C ARG A 296 34.92 3.40 -0.49
N PRO A 297 35.73 4.08 -1.33
CA PRO A 297 35.22 5.09 -2.25
C PRO A 297 34.30 4.45 -3.30
N ALA A 298 33.45 5.27 -3.90
CA ALA A 298 32.77 4.85 -5.13
C ALA A 298 33.76 4.87 -6.30
N ALA A 299 33.61 3.92 -7.22
CA ALA A 299 34.44 3.81 -8.38
C ALA A 299 33.64 3.59 -9.65
N ALA A 300 34.03 4.22 -10.74
CA ALA A 300 33.41 4.04 -12.04
C ALA A 300 34.39 3.53 -13.08
N ARG A 301 33.88 2.67 -13.96
CA ARG A 301 34.62 2.14 -15.12
C ARG A 301 33.79 2.32 -16.39
N ALA A 302 34.46 2.59 -17.51
CA ALA A 302 33.80 2.61 -18.80
C ALA A 302 33.27 1.22 -19.16
N VAL A 303 32.05 1.16 -19.68
CA VAL A 303 31.38 -0.05 -20.15
C VAL A 303 31.40 -0.09 -21.69
N ASP A 304 31.14 1.06 -22.30
CA ASP A 304 31.15 1.28 -23.74
C ASP A 304 31.61 2.73 -24.05
N ASP A 305 31.45 3.18 -25.29
CA ASP A 305 31.87 4.51 -25.75
C ASP A 305 31.04 5.66 -25.15
N THR A 306 29.92 5.35 -24.50
CA THR A 306 28.98 6.35 -23.96
C THR A 306 28.74 6.22 -22.47
N ARG A 307 28.95 5.05 -21.87
CA ARG A 307 28.47 4.73 -20.53
C ARG A 307 29.55 4.30 -19.56
N ILE A 308 29.35 4.65 -18.30
CA ILE A 308 30.13 4.15 -17.18
C ILE A 308 29.22 3.35 -16.23
N SER A 309 29.80 2.28 -15.66
CA SER A 309 29.21 1.56 -14.51
C SER A 309 29.86 2.07 -13.24
N ILE A 310 29.03 2.36 -12.25
CA ILE A 310 29.43 2.97 -10.97
C ILE A 310 29.19 1.96 -9.85
N ASP A 311 30.24 1.46 -9.22
CA ASP A 311 30.21 0.76 -7.95
C ASP A 311 30.13 1.81 -6.83
N PRO A 312 29.03 1.91 -6.08
CA PRO A 312 28.86 2.92 -5.04
C PRO A 312 29.67 2.61 -3.76
N GLY A 313 30.46 1.54 -3.72
CA GLY A 313 31.28 1.16 -2.58
C GLY A 313 30.49 0.51 -1.44
N LEU A 314 29.42 -0.22 -1.77
CA LEU A 314 28.62 -0.98 -0.80
C LEU A 314 29.10 -2.43 -0.70
N VAL A 315 28.74 -3.08 0.40
CA VAL A 315 28.90 -4.52 0.58
C VAL A 315 27.54 -5.19 0.63
N SER A 316 27.35 -6.20 -0.19
CA SER A 316 26.14 -7.00 -0.21
C SER A 316 26.41 -8.44 0.24
N ARG A 317 25.50 -8.98 1.06
CA ARG A 317 25.42 -10.40 1.40
C ARG A 317 24.35 -11.13 0.59
N ALA A 318 23.61 -10.40 -0.25
CA ALA A 318 22.64 -11.01 -1.17
C ALA A 318 23.38 -11.88 -2.20
N ARG A 319 22.78 -13.02 -2.55
CA ARG A 319 23.30 -13.92 -3.58
C ARG A 319 22.63 -13.71 -4.93
N SER A 320 21.44 -13.13 -4.91
CA SER A 320 20.61 -12.85 -6.09
C SER A 320 19.47 -11.91 -5.70
N GLY A 321 18.71 -11.46 -6.67
CA GLY A 321 17.56 -10.58 -6.51
C GLY A 321 17.85 -9.17 -6.97
N LEU A 322 16.85 -8.30 -6.84
CA LEU A 322 16.94 -6.89 -7.24
C LEU A 322 16.77 -5.99 -6.02
N VAL A 323 17.39 -4.83 -6.07
CA VAL A 323 17.17 -3.70 -5.17
C VAL A 323 16.92 -2.44 -6.01
N HIS A 324 16.15 -1.52 -5.48
CA HIS A 324 16.02 -0.20 -6.08
C HIS A 324 17.17 0.69 -5.63
N ALA A 325 17.84 1.34 -6.59
CA ALA A 325 18.93 2.27 -6.32
C ALA A 325 18.59 3.67 -6.85
N TYR A 326 19.06 4.68 -6.15
CA TYR A 326 19.02 6.09 -6.55
C TYR A 326 20.29 6.79 -6.07
N ALA A 327 20.88 7.64 -6.91
CA ALA A 327 21.95 8.55 -6.52
C ALA A 327 21.94 9.81 -7.40
N GLU A 328 22.55 10.88 -6.92
CA GLU A 328 22.83 12.08 -7.68
C GLU A 328 24.32 12.14 -8.01
N VAL A 329 24.65 12.40 -9.28
CA VAL A 329 26.01 12.61 -9.74
C VAL A 329 26.28 14.11 -9.78
N TRP A 330 27.40 14.53 -9.22
CA TRP A 330 27.86 15.90 -9.15
C TRP A 330 29.30 16.01 -9.68
N GLY A 331 29.61 17.11 -10.37
CA GLY A 331 30.95 17.49 -10.82
C GLY A 331 31.29 18.91 -10.41
N ARG A 332 32.27 19.52 -11.05
CA ARG A 332 32.73 20.89 -10.73
C ARG A 332 32.85 21.78 -11.94
N ILE A 333 32.64 23.08 -11.71
CA ILE A 333 33.08 24.16 -12.57
C ILE A 333 33.90 25.09 -11.66
N GLY A 334 35.23 25.08 -11.79
CA GLY A 334 36.10 25.72 -10.81
C GLY A 334 35.91 25.14 -9.41
N GLU A 335 35.62 26.01 -8.42
CA GLU A 335 35.34 25.60 -7.04
C GLU A 335 33.89 25.19 -6.80
N ALA A 336 32.97 25.50 -7.71
CA ALA A 336 31.55 25.27 -7.54
C ALA A 336 31.18 23.80 -7.86
N ALA A 337 30.45 23.15 -6.93
CA ALA A 337 29.85 21.84 -7.18
C ALA A 337 28.55 22.00 -7.97
N ILE A 338 28.48 21.34 -9.11
CA ILE A 338 27.37 21.41 -10.07
C ILE A 338 26.71 20.04 -10.20
N PRO A 339 25.38 19.94 -10.12
CA PRO A 339 24.68 18.69 -10.34
C PRO A 339 24.71 18.29 -11.82
N VAL A 340 24.93 17.00 -12.08
CA VAL A 340 24.99 16.40 -13.42
C VAL A 340 23.67 15.74 -13.79
N ALA A 341 23.27 14.75 -13.02
CA ALA A 341 22.06 13.98 -13.24
C ALA A 341 21.70 13.19 -11.98
N TRP A 342 20.46 12.76 -11.85
CA TRP A 342 20.14 11.61 -11.02
C TRP A 342 20.27 10.32 -11.84
N ILE A 343 20.65 9.25 -11.17
CA ILE A 343 20.77 7.90 -11.74
C ILE A 343 20.07 6.90 -10.81
N GLY A 344 19.54 5.82 -11.37
CA GLY A 344 18.86 4.81 -10.55
C GLY A 344 18.26 3.66 -11.36
N GLY A 345 17.31 2.98 -10.72
CA GLY A 345 16.58 1.84 -11.29
C GLY A 345 16.67 0.59 -10.44
N MET A 346 16.23 -0.53 -10.99
CA MET A 346 16.40 -1.85 -10.37
C MET A 346 17.78 -2.39 -10.73
N VAL A 347 18.58 -2.72 -9.71
CA VAL A 347 19.95 -3.22 -9.88
C VAL A 347 20.12 -4.57 -9.17
N ASP A 348 21.13 -5.34 -9.58
CA ASP A 348 21.44 -6.62 -8.95
C ASP A 348 21.80 -6.42 -7.47
N ALA A 349 21.07 -7.07 -6.58
CA ALA A 349 21.30 -7.00 -5.14
C ALA A 349 22.68 -7.54 -4.73
N ALA A 350 23.26 -8.50 -5.46
CA ALA A 350 24.59 -9.03 -5.17
C ALA A 350 25.70 -8.03 -5.54
N ARG A 351 25.46 -7.21 -6.55
CA ARG A 351 26.34 -6.12 -7.00
C ARG A 351 25.51 -4.89 -7.40
N PRO A 352 25.17 -4.01 -6.46
CA PRO A 352 24.31 -2.88 -6.74
C PRO A 352 25.07 -1.76 -7.48
N GLU A 353 25.44 -2.01 -8.73
CA GLU A 353 26.08 -1.04 -9.61
C GLU A 353 25.04 -0.15 -10.31
N LEU A 354 25.32 1.14 -10.39
CA LEU A 354 24.53 2.13 -11.11
C LEU A 354 25.14 2.41 -12.48
N SER A 355 24.38 2.94 -13.42
CA SER A 355 24.86 3.30 -14.76
C SER A 355 24.61 4.76 -15.05
N LEU A 356 25.56 5.42 -15.71
CA LEU A 356 25.44 6.79 -16.20
C LEU A 356 25.84 6.86 -17.67
N ASP A 357 24.99 7.42 -18.51
CA ASP A 357 25.38 7.90 -19.83
C ASP A 357 26.18 9.20 -19.67
N THR A 358 27.42 9.21 -20.14
CA THR A 358 28.35 10.32 -19.89
C THR A 358 28.02 11.59 -20.65
N ARG A 359 27.10 11.54 -21.63
CA ARG A 359 26.55 12.73 -22.27
C ARG A 359 25.84 13.66 -21.27
N TRP A 360 25.36 13.14 -20.11
CA TRP A 360 24.89 13.98 -18.99
C TRP A 360 26.01 14.87 -18.42
N ILE A 361 27.27 14.38 -18.40
CA ILE A 361 28.43 15.16 -17.96
C ILE A 361 28.69 16.30 -18.96
N ALA A 362 28.63 15.97 -20.27
CA ALA A 362 28.77 16.98 -21.33
C ALA A 362 27.70 18.07 -21.26
N LEU A 363 26.41 17.68 -21.02
CA LEU A 363 25.31 18.63 -20.83
C LEU A 363 25.51 19.56 -19.64
N ALA A 364 26.06 19.05 -18.54
CA ALA A 364 26.34 19.84 -17.34
C ALA A 364 27.58 20.73 -17.50
N GLY A 365 28.47 20.45 -18.48
CA GLY A 365 29.71 21.18 -18.73
C GLY A 365 30.69 21.14 -17.56
N VAL A 366 30.75 20.03 -16.84
CA VAL A 366 31.54 19.87 -15.62
C VAL A 366 32.76 18.99 -15.82
N GLU A 367 33.71 19.16 -14.92
CA GLU A 367 34.90 18.32 -14.80
C GLU A 367 34.96 17.65 -13.42
N GLY A 368 35.90 16.74 -13.23
CA GLY A 368 36.19 16.17 -11.90
C GLY A 368 36.82 17.18 -10.92
N PRO A 369 36.89 16.87 -9.64
CA PRO A 369 36.48 15.61 -9.03
C PRO A 369 34.95 15.43 -9.01
N PHE A 370 34.55 14.17 -9.21
CA PHE A 370 33.14 13.79 -9.18
C PHE A 370 32.74 13.25 -7.81
N GLU A 371 31.46 13.30 -7.51
CA GLU A 371 30.89 12.76 -6.28
C GLU A 371 29.47 12.23 -6.49
N LEU A 372 29.12 11.20 -5.72
CA LEU A 372 27.74 10.74 -5.53
C LEU A 372 27.16 11.44 -4.31
N ARG A 373 25.94 11.95 -4.46
CA ARG A 373 25.14 12.48 -3.34
C ARG A 373 23.82 11.76 -3.22
N ASN A 374 23.23 11.81 -2.02
CA ASN A 374 21.91 11.25 -1.74
C ASN A 374 21.75 9.80 -2.23
N LEU A 375 22.82 8.99 -2.14
CA LEU A 375 22.76 7.57 -2.48
C LEU A 375 21.74 6.87 -1.56
N ARG A 376 20.80 6.16 -2.17
CA ARG A 376 19.81 5.36 -1.48
C ARG A 376 19.66 4.02 -2.17
N ILE A 377 19.75 2.95 -1.39
CA ILE A 377 19.41 1.60 -1.81
C ILE A 377 18.19 1.19 -1.00
N SER A 378 17.17 0.71 -1.66
CA SER A 378 15.94 0.23 -1.04
C SER A 378 15.60 -1.17 -1.54
N ASP A 379 14.89 -1.93 -0.74
CA ASP A 379 14.32 -3.20 -1.18
C ASP A 379 13.36 -2.98 -2.36
N ALA A 380 13.37 -3.91 -3.32
CA ALA A 380 12.63 -3.77 -4.58
C ALA A 380 11.10 -3.87 -4.40
N ASP A 381 10.65 -4.60 -3.38
CA ASP A 381 9.24 -4.92 -3.19
C ASP A 381 8.49 -3.87 -2.37
N HIS A 382 9.10 -3.36 -1.28
CA HIS A 382 8.44 -2.45 -0.33
C HIS A 382 9.07 -1.06 -0.30
N PHE A 383 10.17 -0.82 -1.03
CA PHE A 383 10.94 0.43 -1.01
C PHE A 383 11.41 0.84 0.40
N ILE A 384 11.70 -0.17 1.24
CA ILE A 384 12.29 0.04 2.56
C ILE A 384 13.76 0.39 2.38
N PRO A 385 14.27 1.50 2.96
CA PRO A 385 15.67 1.89 2.84
C PRO A 385 16.61 0.86 3.47
N LEU A 386 17.49 0.25 2.68
CA LEU A 386 18.53 -0.70 3.12
C LEU A 386 19.84 0.01 3.45
N ALA A 387 20.19 1.03 2.66
CA ALA A 387 21.38 1.85 2.87
C ALA A 387 21.14 3.28 2.37
N GLN A 388 21.70 4.25 3.08
CA GLN A 388 21.64 5.67 2.71
C GLN A 388 22.99 6.32 2.99
N LEU A 389 23.45 7.17 2.06
CA LEU A 389 24.69 7.91 2.19
C LEU A 389 24.52 9.33 1.62
N ALA A 390 24.80 10.33 2.42
CA ALA A 390 24.63 11.71 2.01
C ALA A 390 25.60 12.13 0.90
N ARG A 391 26.85 11.67 0.97
CA ARG A 391 27.90 12.05 0.02
C ARG A 391 29.02 11.01 0.00
N ARG A 392 29.59 10.76 -1.20
CA ARG A 392 30.78 9.93 -1.41
C ARG A 392 31.56 10.42 -2.62
N GLU A 393 32.89 10.48 -2.52
CA GLU A 393 33.77 10.72 -3.66
C GLU A 393 33.62 9.61 -4.70
N LEU A 394 33.56 9.98 -5.98
CA LEU A 394 33.48 9.07 -7.11
C LEU A 394 34.74 9.13 -7.92
N ALA A 395 35.59 8.10 -7.81
CA ALA A 395 36.77 7.92 -8.62
C ALA A 395 36.35 7.38 -10.00
N ILE A 396 36.75 8.08 -11.07
CA ILE A 396 36.51 7.65 -12.45
C ILE A 396 37.87 7.48 -13.11
N ASP A 397 38.21 6.24 -13.47
CA ASP A 397 39.51 5.92 -14.06
C ASP A 397 39.69 6.60 -15.43
N ARG A 398 38.66 6.51 -16.28
CA ARG A 398 38.61 7.11 -17.61
C ARG A 398 37.17 7.39 -18.02
N LEU A 399 36.91 8.62 -18.46
CA LEU A 399 35.66 8.97 -19.10
C LEU A 399 35.66 8.53 -20.57
N PRO A 400 34.53 7.97 -21.07
CA PRO A 400 34.26 7.81 -22.50
C PRO A 400 34.34 9.14 -23.25
N GLU A 401 34.63 9.07 -24.56
CA GLU A 401 34.69 10.27 -25.41
C GLU A 401 33.39 11.06 -25.45
N ALA A 402 32.27 10.38 -25.33
CA ALA A 402 30.91 10.99 -25.24
C ALA A 402 30.76 12.00 -24.08
N ALA A 403 31.59 11.93 -23.04
CA ALA A 403 31.58 12.90 -21.94
C ALA A 403 31.98 14.33 -22.36
N SER A 404 32.58 14.49 -23.52
CA SER A 404 32.94 15.78 -24.11
C SER A 404 32.09 16.16 -25.32
N GLN A 405 31.12 15.31 -25.72
CA GLN A 405 30.26 15.52 -26.87
C GLN A 405 28.87 15.98 -26.42
N LEU A 406 28.53 17.26 -26.68
CA LEU A 406 27.22 17.80 -26.36
C LEU A 406 26.17 17.12 -27.25
N PRO A 407 25.16 16.42 -26.66
CA PRO A 407 24.09 15.81 -27.45
C PRO A 407 23.10 16.87 -27.92
N ASP A 408 22.50 16.64 -29.10
CA ASP A 408 21.45 17.52 -29.66
C ASP A 408 20.16 17.50 -28.80
N GLU A 409 19.86 16.34 -28.21
CA GLU A 409 18.69 16.14 -27.36
C GLU A 409 18.93 15.07 -26.28
N ILE A 410 18.09 15.07 -25.26
CA ILE A 410 18.07 14.00 -24.24
C ILE A 410 17.24 12.86 -24.80
N ASP A 411 17.87 11.84 -25.34
CA ASP A 411 17.24 10.69 -25.97
C ASP A 411 16.80 9.60 -24.96
N GLU A 412 16.18 8.53 -25.47
CA GLU A 412 15.72 7.39 -24.69
C GLU A 412 16.89 6.67 -23.99
N ALA A 413 18.03 6.49 -24.69
CA ALA A 413 19.17 5.81 -24.13
C ALA A 413 19.78 6.56 -22.94
N MET A 414 19.82 7.89 -22.99
CA MET A 414 20.26 8.70 -21.86
C MET A 414 19.35 8.55 -20.64
N ARG A 415 18.03 8.36 -20.84
CA ARG A 415 17.03 8.29 -19.76
C ARG A 415 16.81 6.90 -19.20
N MET A 416 16.89 5.86 -20.02
CA MET A 416 16.45 4.50 -19.67
C MET A 416 17.53 3.43 -19.90
N GLY A 417 18.69 3.83 -20.43
CA GLY A 417 19.72 2.90 -20.85
C GLY A 417 19.51 2.36 -22.28
N PRO A 418 20.41 1.53 -22.76
CA PRO A 418 20.30 0.94 -24.10
C PRO A 418 19.09 0.01 -24.15
N ARG A 419 18.32 0.15 -25.23
CA ARG A 419 17.19 -0.75 -25.47
C ARG A 419 17.75 -2.15 -25.79
N PRO A 420 17.27 -3.21 -25.11
CA PRO A 420 17.75 -4.57 -25.40
C PRO A 420 17.33 -4.99 -26.81
N GLU A 421 18.19 -5.75 -27.47
CA GLU A 421 17.80 -6.44 -28.69
C GLU A 421 16.81 -7.56 -28.35
N TRP A 422 15.56 -7.34 -28.66
CA TRP A 422 14.54 -8.38 -28.47
C TRP A 422 14.77 -9.48 -29.50
N SER A 423 14.93 -10.71 -29.03
CA SER A 423 14.91 -11.85 -29.93
C SER A 423 13.59 -11.83 -30.71
N VAL A 424 13.68 -11.67 -32.02
CA VAL A 424 12.54 -11.72 -32.94
C VAL A 424 12.05 -13.17 -32.95
N GLY A 425 11.20 -13.53 -31.99
CA GLY A 425 10.54 -14.82 -31.91
C GLY A 425 9.13 -14.75 -32.47
N ASN A 426 8.43 -15.87 -32.55
CA ASN A 426 7.02 -15.96 -32.91
C ASN A 426 6.14 -15.37 -31.81
N ARG A 427 6.11 -14.05 -31.68
CA ARG A 427 5.22 -13.34 -30.77
C ARG A 427 3.91 -13.02 -31.48
N ALA A 428 2.81 -12.97 -30.73
CA ALA A 428 1.52 -12.57 -31.27
C ALA A 428 1.42 -11.05 -31.25
N GLY A 429 1.48 -10.37 -32.36
CA GLY A 429 1.34 -8.91 -32.59
C GLY A 429 0.89 -8.01 -31.44
N ALA A 430 0.43 -6.82 -31.74
CA ALA A 430 0.03 -5.81 -30.75
C ALA A 430 -1.21 -6.21 -29.92
N ARG A 431 -1.26 -5.90 -28.61
CA ARG A 431 -2.36 -6.25 -27.69
C ARG A 431 -2.73 -5.12 -26.74
N LEU A 432 -3.91 -5.22 -26.15
CA LEU A 432 -4.33 -4.45 -24.99
C LEU A 432 -4.46 -5.39 -23.79
N LEU A 433 -3.67 -5.20 -22.75
CA LEU A 433 -3.77 -6.02 -21.55
C LEU A 433 -4.80 -5.44 -20.59
N LEU A 434 -5.75 -6.25 -20.13
CA LEU A 434 -6.72 -5.91 -19.10
C LEU A 434 -6.24 -6.49 -17.77
N VAL A 435 -5.78 -5.62 -16.87
CA VAL A 435 -5.07 -5.99 -15.64
C VAL A 435 -5.97 -5.75 -14.43
N HIS A 436 -6.10 -6.76 -13.55
CA HIS A 436 -6.82 -6.65 -12.28
C HIS A 436 -5.97 -5.98 -11.18
N GLY A 437 -6.50 -5.88 -9.95
CA GLY A 437 -5.80 -5.33 -8.78
C GLY A 437 -5.58 -6.32 -7.66
N TYR A 438 -5.25 -5.79 -6.48
CA TYR A 438 -5.11 -6.56 -5.23
C TYR A 438 -6.43 -7.25 -4.89
N CYS A 439 -6.33 -8.51 -4.45
CA CYS A 439 -7.45 -9.32 -3.97
C CYS A 439 -8.67 -9.33 -4.92
N SER A 440 -8.46 -9.10 -6.20
CA SER A 440 -9.52 -9.11 -7.20
C SER A 440 -9.32 -10.23 -8.21
N GLY A 441 -10.42 -10.87 -8.58
CA GLY A 441 -10.40 -11.90 -9.62
C GLY A 441 -10.52 -11.30 -11.01
N ASN A 442 -11.27 -11.97 -11.88
CA ASN A 442 -11.50 -11.55 -13.25
C ASN A 442 -12.48 -10.35 -13.35
N VAL A 443 -12.04 -9.17 -12.89
CA VAL A 443 -12.86 -7.93 -12.89
C VAL A 443 -13.21 -7.44 -14.30
N TRP A 444 -12.47 -7.89 -15.32
CA TRP A 444 -12.68 -7.53 -16.72
C TRP A 444 -13.46 -8.57 -17.51
N GLY A 445 -13.70 -9.78 -16.97
CA GLY A 445 -14.26 -10.91 -17.70
C GLY A 445 -15.56 -10.60 -18.44
N ASN A 446 -16.52 -10.01 -17.76
CA ASN A 446 -17.84 -9.69 -18.31
C ASN A 446 -17.83 -8.52 -19.32
N VAL A 447 -16.75 -7.73 -19.36
CA VAL A 447 -16.65 -6.52 -20.18
C VAL A 447 -15.50 -6.57 -21.18
N ALA A 448 -14.74 -7.65 -21.22
CA ALA A 448 -13.59 -7.80 -22.13
C ALA A 448 -13.98 -7.59 -23.60
N GLY A 449 -15.18 -7.97 -24.01
CA GLY A 449 -15.70 -7.75 -25.35
C GLY A 449 -15.88 -6.27 -25.74
N GLN A 450 -15.77 -5.33 -24.80
CA GLN A 450 -15.79 -3.89 -25.07
C GLN A 450 -14.41 -3.38 -25.53
N PHE A 451 -13.37 -4.21 -25.43
CA PHE A 451 -12.00 -3.85 -25.80
C PHE A 451 -11.52 -4.69 -26.98
N GLY A 452 -11.23 -4.02 -28.09
CA GLY A 452 -10.70 -4.67 -29.29
C GLY A 452 -9.26 -5.14 -29.07
N ASN A 453 -8.94 -6.34 -29.56
CA ASN A 453 -7.62 -6.94 -29.50
C ASN A 453 -7.05 -7.01 -28.07
N ALA A 454 -7.91 -7.35 -27.09
CA ALA A 454 -7.56 -7.39 -25.68
C ALA A 454 -7.22 -8.82 -25.21
N SER A 455 -6.41 -8.92 -24.18
CA SER A 455 -6.14 -10.13 -23.42
C SER A 455 -6.27 -9.85 -21.93
N ILE A 456 -6.98 -10.72 -21.20
CA ILE A 456 -7.15 -10.60 -19.76
C ILE A 456 -5.93 -11.22 -19.09
N PHE A 457 -5.24 -10.42 -18.26
CA PHE A 457 -4.23 -10.91 -17.35
C PHE A 457 -4.87 -11.30 -16.02
N GLN A 458 -4.55 -12.49 -15.53
CA GLN A 458 -4.98 -12.99 -14.23
C GLN A 458 -3.81 -13.56 -13.45
N ASP A 459 -3.61 -13.06 -12.24
CA ASP A 459 -2.69 -13.60 -11.26
C ASP A 459 -3.49 -14.21 -10.10
N PHE A 460 -3.36 -15.51 -9.89
CA PHE A 460 -4.09 -16.23 -8.84
C PHE A 460 -3.48 -16.00 -7.45
N ASN A 461 -2.23 -15.57 -7.35
CA ASN A 461 -1.70 -14.99 -6.12
C ASN A 461 -2.09 -13.51 -6.04
N GLN A 462 -3.22 -13.24 -5.48
CA GLN A 462 -3.86 -11.92 -5.46
C GLN A 462 -3.26 -10.92 -4.46
N ASN A 463 -2.13 -11.26 -3.83
CA ASN A 463 -1.39 -10.38 -2.93
C ASN A 463 0.10 -10.33 -3.33
N ARG A 464 0.44 -9.32 -4.10
CA ARG A 464 1.84 -9.07 -4.52
C ARG A 464 2.23 -7.63 -4.24
N SER A 465 3.53 -7.39 -4.04
CA SER A 465 4.09 -6.05 -4.14
C SER A 465 3.89 -5.48 -5.55
N HIS A 466 4.05 -4.16 -5.73
CA HIS A 466 4.00 -3.56 -7.08
C HIS A 466 5.04 -4.17 -8.01
N ASN A 467 6.24 -4.45 -7.50
CA ASN A 467 7.33 -5.09 -8.25
C ASN A 467 6.97 -6.52 -8.67
N GLN A 468 6.56 -7.36 -7.73
CA GLN A 468 6.17 -8.74 -8.02
C GLN A 468 5.02 -8.81 -9.03
N PHE A 469 4.04 -7.92 -8.90
CA PHE A 469 2.90 -7.85 -9.81
C PHE A 469 3.35 -7.38 -11.20
N ALA A 470 4.20 -6.36 -11.28
CA ALA A 470 4.80 -5.89 -12.54
C ALA A 470 5.54 -7.01 -13.29
N LEU A 471 6.31 -7.84 -12.56
CA LEU A 471 7.02 -8.98 -13.16
C LEU A 471 6.07 -10.07 -13.67
N GLN A 472 4.90 -10.28 -13.04
CA GLN A 472 3.88 -11.20 -13.58
C GLN A 472 3.23 -10.63 -14.83
N ILE A 473 2.95 -9.31 -14.88
CA ILE A 473 2.45 -8.63 -16.08
C ILE A 473 3.48 -8.72 -17.22
N LEU A 474 4.77 -8.51 -16.92
CA LEU A 474 5.87 -8.66 -17.87
C LEU A 474 5.90 -10.07 -18.46
N ASN A 475 5.89 -11.09 -17.61
CA ASN A 475 5.91 -12.49 -18.02
C ASN A 475 4.72 -12.83 -18.93
N PHE A 476 3.52 -12.41 -18.57
CA PHE A 476 2.34 -12.58 -19.41
C PHE A 476 2.45 -11.80 -20.72
N GLY A 477 2.96 -10.56 -20.67
CA GLY A 477 3.12 -9.67 -21.81
C GLY A 477 4.16 -10.14 -22.84
N ASN A 478 5.15 -10.95 -22.41
CA ASN A 478 6.24 -11.43 -23.28
C ASN A 478 5.79 -12.28 -24.47
N GLN A 479 4.55 -12.75 -24.48
CA GLN A 479 3.96 -13.44 -25.64
C GLN A 479 3.55 -12.48 -26.78
N PHE A 480 3.56 -11.15 -26.54
CA PHE A 480 3.16 -10.13 -27.51
C PHE A 480 4.35 -9.26 -27.91
N ASP A 481 4.32 -8.72 -29.15
CA ASP A 481 5.36 -7.81 -29.66
C ASP A 481 5.29 -6.45 -28.96
N SER A 482 4.06 -5.96 -28.76
CA SER A 482 3.78 -4.71 -28.08
C SER A 482 2.45 -4.78 -27.34
N TYR A 483 2.28 -3.98 -26.30
CA TYR A 483 0.99 -3.88 -25.62
C TYR A 483 0.83 -2.55 -24.85
N GLY A 484 -0.42 -2.07 -24.81
CA GLY A 484 -0.86 -1.08 -23.85
C GLY A 484 -1.59 -1.75 -22.69
N ILE A 485 -1.89 -1.01 -21.64
CA ILE A 485 -2.57 -1.54 -20.45
C ILE A 485 -3.81 -0.70 -20.11
N VAL A 486 -4.91 -1.41 -19.82
CA VAL A 486 -6.04 -0.90 -19.04
C VAL A 486 -6.07 -1.67 -17.72
N ALA A 487 -5.94 -0.97 -16.62
CA ALA A 487 -5.78 -1.54 -15.30
C ALA A 487 -6.85 -1.09 -14.31
N HIS A 488 -7.14 -1.95 -13.32
CA HIS A 488 -8.00 -1.67 -12.19
C HIS A 488 -7.21 -1.72 -10.89
N SER A 489 -7.50 -0.79 -9.96
CA SER A 489 -6.95 -0.84 -8.60
C SER A 489 -5.41 -0.88 -8.61
N GLN A 490 -4.77 -1.71 -7.77
CA GLN A 490 -3.31 -1.89 -7.71
C GLN A 490 -2.67 -2.16 -9.07
N GLY A 491 -3.40 -2.74 -10.02
CA GLY A 491 -2.90 -3.02 -11.36
C GLY A 491 -2.38 -1.79 -12.09
N GLY A 492 -2.94 -0.59 -11.83
CA GLY A 492 -2.43 0.67 -12.38
C GLY A 492 -1.06 1.05 -11.83
N ALA A 493 -0.83 0.86 -10.54
CA ALA A 493 0.48 1.07 -9.92
C ALA A 493 1.52 0.04 -10.42
N ALA A 494 1.13 -1.24 -10.52
CA ALA A 494 2.00 -2.28 -11.06
C ALA A 494 2.37 -2.04 -12.54
N ALA A 495 1.43 -1.58 -13.37
CA ALA A 495 1.70 -1.19 -14.76
C ALA A 495 2.67 0.00 -14.85
N THR A 496 2.50 1.00 -13.97
CA THR A 496 3.40 2.16 -13.88
C THR A 496 4.80 1.72 -13.42
N HIS A 497 4.89 0.81 -12.46
CA HIS A 497 6.14 0.21 -11.99
C HIS A 497 6.84 -0.55 -13.12
N LEU A 498 6.10 -1.39 -13.87
CA LEU A 498 6.62 -2.12 -15.01
C LEU A 498 7.24 -1.19 -16.05
N TYR A 499 6.48 -0.17 -16.48
CA TYR A 499 6.97 0.78 -17.47
C TYR A 499 8.19 1.57 -16.98
N THR A 500 8.24 1.89 -15.69
CA THR A 500 9.35 2.63 -15.11
C THR A 500 10.65 1.82 -15.12
N PHE A 501 10.60 0.60 -14.59
CA PHE A 501 11.80 -0.10 -14.18
C PHE A 501 12.26 -1.21 -15.13
N TYR A 502 11.40 -1.70 -16.01
CA TYR A 502 11.72 -2.85 -16.85
C TYR A 502 11.42 -2.60 -18.32
N TRP A 503 12.32 -3.04 -19.19
CA TRP A 503 12.03 -3.10 -20.59
C TRP A 503 10.95 -4.14 -20.87
N SER A 504 9.95 -3.78 -21.67
CA SER A 504 8.78 -4.63 -21.91
C SER A 504 8.11 -4.28 -23.24
N GLY A 505 7.06 -5.01 -23.63
CA GLY A 505 6.23 -4.67 -24.78
C GLY A 505 5.51 -3.31 -24.66
N LEU A 506 5.43 -2.71 -23.46
CA LEU A 506 4.96 -1.33 -23.29
C LEU A 506 5.84 -0.32 -24.03
N ASP A 507 7.14 -0.56 -24.08
CA ASP A 507 8.10 0.34 -24.74
C ASP A 507 7.98 0.30 -26.27
N ASN A 508 7.35 -0.76 -26.82
CA ASN A 508 7.10 -0.93 -28.24
C ASN A 508 5.71 -0.47 -28.66
N ALA A 509 4.82 -0.19 -27.71
CA ALA A 509 3.43 0.13 -28.01
C ALA A 509 3.28 1.49 -28.68
N SER A 510 2.41 1.56 -29.67
CA SER A 510 2.05 2.81 -30.36
C SER A 510 0.61 3.20 -30.04
N GLY A 511 0.36 4.52 -29.92
CA GLY A 511 -0.95 5.06 -29.61
C GLY A 511 -0.91 6.16 -28.56
N SER A 512 -2.06 6.76 -28.25
CA SER A 512 -2.12 7.98 -27.44
C SER A 512 -2.06 7.72 -25.92
N ARG A 513 -2.47 6.54 -25.44
CA ARG A 513 -2.58 6.22 -24.02
C ARG A 513 -1.97 4.87 -23.72
N LEU A 514 -0.78 4.89 -23.19
CA LEU A 514 0.01 3.69 -22.88
C LEU A 514 -0.57 2.92 -21.69
N ILE A 515 -0.78 3.60 -20.57
CA ILE A 515 -1.37 3.05 -19.35
C ILE A 515 -2.64 3.84 -19.04
N GLN A 516 -3.75 3.14 -18.89
CA GLN A 516 -5.01 3.70 -18.44
C GLN A 516 -5.47 2.95 -17.18
N SER A 517 -5.82 3.67 -16.12
CA SER A 517 -6.18 3.05 -14.84
C SER A 517 -7.47 3.61 -14.27
N VAL A 518 -8.24 2.74 -13.62
CA VAL A 518 -9.47 3.10 -12.90
C VAL A 518 -9.36 2.68 -11.44
N GLY A 519 -9.70 3.56 -10.50
CA GLY A 519 -9.71 3.30 -9.06
C GLY A 519 -8.36 2.88 -8.47
N THR A 520 -7.23 3.30 -9.06
CA THR A 520 -5.91 2.97 -8.53
C THR A 520 -5.56 3.88 -7.35
N PRO A 521 -5.25 3.30 -6.16
CA PRO A 521 -4.78 4.08 -5.01
C PRO A 521 -3.29 4.43 -5.15
N TYR A 522 -2.96 5.37 -6.05
CA TYR A 522 -1.57 5.76 -6.32
C TYR A 522 -0.84 6.29 -5.10
N GLN A 523 -1.56 6.89 -4.16
CA GLN A 523 -1.02 7.44 -2.92
C GLN A 523 -1.40 6.60 -1.69
N GLY A 524 -1.94 5.39 -1.91
CA GLY A 524 -2.37 4.49 -0.84
C GLY A 524 -3.84 4.64 -0.46
N THR A 525 -4.24 3.90 0.58
CA THR A 525 -5.59 3.92 1.16
C THR A 525 -5.54 3.61 2.65
N ALA A 526 -6.38 4.26 3.45
CA ALA A 526 -6.54 3.99 4.88
C ALA A 526 -7.06 2.55 5.14
N LEU A 527 -7.78 1.97 4.19
CA LEU A 527 -8.30 0.61 4.32
C LEU A 527 -7.21 -0.47 4.37
N ALA A 528 -6.01 -0.23 3.87
CA ALA A 528 -4.94 -1.24 3.88
C ALA A 528 -4.68 -1.80 5.29
N GLY A 529 -4.70 -0.95 6.34
CA GLY A 529 -4.55 -1.37 7.73
C GLY A 529 -5.80 -2.03 8.31
N ASN A 530 -6.97 -1.46 8.08
CA ASN A 530 -8.25 -2.00 8.61
C ASN A 530 -8.59 -3.35 7.98
N LEU A 531 -8.39 -3.51 6.67
CA LEU A 531 -8.59 -4.79 5.98
C LEU A 531 -7.59 -5.86 6.48
N ALA A 532 -6.36 -5.48 6.76
CA ALA A 532 -5.37 -6.37 7.34
C ALA A 532 -5.79 -6.86 8.73
N ALA A 533 -6.35 -5.98 9.58
CA ALA A 533 -6.87 -6.33 10.90
C ALA A 533 -8.01 -7.36 10.80
N LEU A 534 -9.01 -7.09 9.95
CA LEU A 534 -10.12 -8.01 9.72
C LEU A 534 -9.63 -9.34 9.12
N GLY A 535 -8.71 -9.30 8.17
CA GLY A 535 -8.11 -10.49 7.55
C GLY A 535 -7.38 -11.37 8.53
N SER A 536 -6.68 -10.79 9.51
CA SER A 536 -5.91 -11.53 10.52
C SER A 536 -6.77 -12.39 11.44
N VAL A 537 -8.01 -11.97 11.70
CA VAL A 537 -8.94 -12.68 12.61
C VAL A 537 -9.82 -13.67 11.85
N PHE A 538 -10.36 -13.26 10.71
CA PHE A 538 -11.34 -14.08 9.99
C PHE A 538 -10.73 -14.95 8.89
N GLY A 539 -9.41 -14.83 8.63
CA GLY A 539 -8.75 -15.52 7.53
C GLY A 539 -9.28 -15.10 6.14
N VAL A 540 -9.80 -13.88 6.06
CA VAL A 540 -10.45 -13.33 4.87
C VAL A 540 -9.53 -12.35 4.16
N GLY A 541 -9.78 -12.14 2.87
CA GLY A 541 -8.92 -11.30 2.04
C GLY A 541 -7.66 -12.03 1.58
N CYS A 542 -6.73 -11.27 1.04
CA CYS A 542 -5.52 -11.81 0.39
C CYS A 542 -4.25 -11.55 1.22
N GLY A 543 -4.40 -11.18 2.47
CA GLY A 543 -3.29 -10.84 3.35
C GLY A 543 -2.95 -9.35 3.36
N THR A 544 -1.88 -9.00 4.06
CA THR A 544 -1.40 -7.61 4.17
C THR A 544 -0.68 -7.17 2.90
N ASN A 545 -0.78 -5.88 2.55
CA ASN A 545 -0.03 -5.29 1.45
C ASN A 545 0.46 -3.89 1.80
N SER A 546 1.70 -3.80 2.25
CA SER A 546 2.30 -2.53 2.68
C SER A 546 2.45 -1.50 1.54
N ASN A 547 2.48 -1.92 0.27
CA ASN A 547 2.53 -1.01 -0.88
C ASN A 547 1.24 -0.18 -1.03
N LEU A 548 0.12 -0.66 -0.50
CA LEU A 548 -1.17 0.03 -0.54
C LEU A 548 -1.40 0.97 0.65
N THR A 549 -0.50 1.01 1.63
CA THR A 549 -0.53 2.01 2.71
C THR A 549 -0.04 3.38 2.19
N TYR A 550 -0.40 4.46 2.86
CA TYR A 550 0.08 5.80 2.50
C TYR A 550 1.62 5.88 2.51
N SER A 551 2.26 5.32 3.54
CA SER A 551 3.73 5.32 3.65
C SER A 551 4.41 4.45 2.59
N GLY A 552 3.85 3.29 2.27
CA GLY A 552 4.35 2.40 1.22
C GLY A 552 4.23 3.04 -0.16
N ALA A 553 3.06 3.57 -0.47
CA ALA A 553 2.80 4.28 -1.73
C ALA A 553 3.69 5.52 -1.89
N SER A 554 3.85 6.33 -0.84
CA SER A 554 4.73 7.51 -0.85
C SER A 554 6.18 7.12 -1.17
N SER A 555 6.69 6.04 -0.54
CA SER A 555 8.05 5.57 -0.80
C SER A 555 8.22 5.05 -2.23
N TRP A 556 7.26 4.29 -2.73
CA TRP A 556 7.26 3.82 -4.12
C TRP A 556 7.21 4.99 -5.11
N LEU A 557 6.36 5.99 -4.88
CA LEU A 557 6.23 7.17 -5.74
C LEU A 557 7.53 7.96 -5.86
N SER A 558 8.38 7.98 -4.82
CA SER A 558 9.70 8.64 -4.90
C SER A 558 10.66 7.97 -5.89
N GLY A 559 10.40 6.73 -6.31
CA GLY A 559 11.13 6.03 -7.36
C GLY A 559 10.57 6.23 -8.79
N ILE A 560 9.40 6.87 -8.95
CA ILE A 560 8.71 6.99 -10.24
C ILE A 560 8.99 8.37 -10.87
N PRO A 561 9.78 8.46 -11.95
CA PRO A 561 10.16 9.73 -12.58
C PRO A 561 9.00 10.37 -13.35
N SER A 562 9.13 11.66 -13.63
CA SER A 562 8.11 12.48 -14.31
C SER A 562 7.70 11.92 -15.68
N TRP A 563 8.67 11.46 -16.46
CA TRP A 563 8.42 10.91 -17.80
C TRP A 563 7.58 9.62 -17.76
N ALA A 564 7.74 8.78 -16.73
CA ALA A 564 6.92 7.58 -16.55
C ALA A 564 5.50 7.94 -16.10
N ARG A 565 5.35 8.88 -15.15
CA ARG A 565 4.04 9.39 -14.71
C ARG A 565 3.24 9.98 -15.88
N SER A 566 3.89 10.70 -16.79
CA SER A 566 3.24 11.31 -17.96
C SER A 566 2.58 10.32 -18.93
N LYS A 567 2.96 9.03 -18.88
CA LYS A 567 2.36 7.96 -19.69
C LYS A 567 1.10 7.36 -19.07
N VAL A 568 0.78 7.73 -17.85
CA VAL A 568 -0.40 7.26 -17.11
C VAL A 568 -1.58 8.18 -17.36
N ASN A 569 -2.73 7.58 -17.68
CA ASN A 569 -4.03 8.22 -17.83
C ASN A 569 -4.98 7.63 -16.80
N TYR A 570 -5.30 8.36 -15.74
CA TYR A 570 -6.08 7.82 -14.63
C TYR A 570 -7.50 8.40 -14.56
N TYR A 571 -8.40 7.58 -14.07
CA TYR A 571 -9.79 7.92 -13.77
C TYR A 571 -10.06 7.67 -12.29
N THR A 572 -10.78 8.58 -11.65
CA THR A 572 -11.29 8.39 -10.29
C THR A 572 -12.79 8.18 -10.30
N THR A 573 -13.30 7.50 -9.29
CA THR A 573 -14.73 7.26 -9.08
C THR A 573 -15.12 7.53 -7.64
N SER A 574 -16.41 7.71 -7.42
CA SER A 574 -17.04 7.65 -6.11
C SER A 574 -18.40 6.97 -6.21
N PHE A 575 -18.86 6.41 -5.11
CA PHE A 575 -20.21 5.91 -5.02
C PHE A 575 -21.23 7.05 -4.96
N ALA A 576 -22.52 6.74 -5.18
CA ALA A 576 -23.61 7.68 -5.00
C ALA A 576 -24.03 7.70 -3.53
N THR A 577 -23.83 8.83 -2.86
CA THR A 577 -24.23 9.01 -1.45
C THR A 577 -25.70 8.69 -1.26
N ALA A 578 -26.02 7.81 -0.31
CA ALA A 578 -27.39 7.46 0.04
C ALA A 578 -27.44 6.94 1.48
N TRP A 579 -27.72 7.82 2.43
CA TRP A 579 -27.74 7.57 3.88
C TRP A 579 -28.63 6.40 4.34
N TRP A 580 -29.58 5.97 3.52
CA TRP A 580 -30.47 4.83 3.81
C TRP A 580 -29.96 3.48 3.30
N ARG A 581 -28.73 3.40 2.75
CA ARG A 581 -28.17 2.16 2.22
C ARG A 581 -27.09 1.60 3.13
N TRP A 582 -27.12 0.29 3.30
CA TRP A 582 -26.33 -0.48 4.27
C TRP A 582 -25.30 -1.37 3.55
N ASP A 583 -24.50 -0.82 2.70
CA ASP A 583 -23.45 -1.56 2.03
C ASP A 583 -22.07 -0.94 2.30
N TYR A 584 -21.05 -1.66 1.90
CA TYR A 584 -19.65 -1.24 2.10
C TYR A 584 -19.36 0.15 1.53
N CYS A 585 -19.84 0.43 0.31
CA CYS A 585 -19.58 1.72 -0.34
C CYS A 585 -20.23 2.93 0.35
N ASN A 586 -21.16 2.72 1.27
CA ASN A 586 -21.90 3.85 1.86
C ASN A 586 -21.87 3.87 3.38
N ALA A 587 -21.84 2.70 4.01
CA ALA A 587 -22.02 2.62 5.45
C ALA A 587 -20.77 2.22 6.22
N VAL A 588 -19.91 1.41 5.62
CA VAL A 588 -18.70 0.89 6.25
C VAL A 588 -17.46 1.68 5.82
N SER A 589 -17.29 1.98 4.53
CA SER A 589 -16.14 2.76 4.07
C SER A 589 -16.14 4.19 4.61
N ASP A 590 -17.31 4.82 4.75
CA ASP A 590 -17.48 6.14 5.38
C ASP A 590 -16.95 6.23 6.83
N LEU A 591 -16.78 5.09 7.53
CA LEU A 591 -16.17 5.08 8.85
C LEU A 591 -14.64 5.19 8.82
N VAL A 592 -14.02 5.01 7.66
CA VAL A 592 -12.56 4.92 7.51
C VAL A 592 -12.03 5.87 6.44
N LEU A 593 -12.71 5.98 5.30
CA LEU A 593 -12.28 6.79 4.15
C LEU A 593 -12.88 8.19 4.19
N SER A 594 -12.19 9.12 3.56
CA SER A 594 -12.69 10.49 3.36
C SER A 594 -13.35 10.62 1.99
N ASP A 595 -14.52 11.24 1.96
CA ASP A 595 -15.28 11.53 0.73
C ASP A 595 -14.58 12.54 -0.20
N PRO A 596 -14.75 12.43 -1.53
CA PRO A 596 -15.45 11.35 -2.25
C PRO A 596 -14.55 10.11 -2.44
N GLU A 597 -15.13 8.91 -2.31
CA GLU A 597 -14.42 7.64 -2.40
C GLU A 597 -15.27 6.56 -3.13
N ASP A 598 -14.67 5.42 -3.51
CA ASP A 598 -15.31 4.37 -4.31
C ASP A 598 -15.53 3.04 -3.54
N GLY A 599 -15.39 3.07 -2.22
CA GLY A 599 -15.41 1.90 -1.33
C GLY A 599 -14.02 1.35 -1.01
N THR A 600 -12.98 1.87 -1.66
CA THR A 600 -11.58 1.44 -1.43
C THR A 600 -10.58 2.58 -1.58
N THR A 601 -10.79 3.44 -2.57
CA THR A 601 -9.85 4.51 -2.94
C THR A 601 -10.54 5.87 -2.82
N GLU A 602 -10.02 6.73 -1.98
CA GLU A 602 -10.41 8.12 -1.89
C GLU A 602 -9.97 8.86 -3.17
N ARG A 603 -10.80 9.77 -3.66
CA ARG A 603 -10.50 10.55 -4.86
C ARG A 603 -9.16 11.29 -4.76
N ALA A 604 -8.82 11.82 -3.60
CA ALA A 604 -7.56 12.54 -3.39
C ALA A 604 -6.35 11.61 -3.59
N TYR A 605 -6.41 10.42 -3.01
CA TYR A 605 -5.31 9.44 -3.05
C TYR A 605 -5.29 8.58 -4.31
N GLY A 606 -6.34 8.60 -5.11
CA GLY A 606 -6.38 8.02 -6.45
C GLY A 606 -5.70 8.88 -7.53
N GLN A 607 -5.22 10.08 -7.19
CA GLN A 607 -4.54 10.98 -8.12
C GLN A 607 -3.04 10.69 -8.20
N LEU A 608 -2.47 10.90 -9.39
CA LEU A 608 -1.03 10.79 -9.63
C LEU A 608 -0.52 12.11 -10.21
N SER A 609 0.30 12.82 -9.43
CA SER A 609 0.93 14.07 -9.89
C SER A 609 1.86 13.81 -11.07
N GLY A 610 1.78 14.62 -12.11
CA GLY A 610 2.53 14.43 -13.36
C GLY A 610 1.87 13.48 -14.37
N ALA A 611 0.77 12.80 -14.00
CA ALA A 611 -0.06 11.99 -14.89
C ALA A 611 -1.26 12.76 -15.43
N VAL A 612 -1.96 12.17 -16.40
CA VAL A 612 -3.11 12.80 -17.06
C VAL A 612 -4.41 12.38 -16.38
N ASN A 613 -5.06 13.32 -15.70
CA ASN A 613 -6.39 13.10 -15.12
C ASN A 613 -7.44 13.07 -16.26
N ARG A 614 -8.16 11.95 -16.39
CA ARG A 614 -9.20 11.75 -17.39
C ARG A 614 -10.62 11.95 -16.87
N GLY A 615 -10.75 12.39 -15.64
CA GLY A 615 -12.00 12.77 -15.02
C GLY A 615 -12.44 11.89 -13.86
N HIS A 616 -13.50 12.35 -13.22
CA HIS A 616 -14.15 11.72 -12.08
C HIS A 616 -15.59 11.37 -12.42
N LYS A 617 -16.07 10.22 -11.94
CA LYS A 617 -17.48 9.81 -12.06
C LYS A 617 -18.03 9.34 -10.73
N THR A 618 -19.24 9.78 -10.42
CA THR A 618 -20.01 9.36 -9.24
C THR A 618 -21.02 8.26 -9.61
N GLY A 619 -21.36 7.40 -8.66
CA GLY A 619 -22.33 6.30 -8.83
C GLY A 619 -21.67 4.98 -9.25
N TRP A 620 -20.42 4.78 -8.87
CA TRP A 620 -19.65 3.59 -9.17
C TRP A 620 -18.87 3.12 -7.94
N CYS A 621 -18.90 1.82 -7.67
CA CYS A 621 -18.10 1.19 -6.62
C CYS A 621 -16.79 0.61 -7.15
N HIS A 622 -15.87 0.36 -6.24
CA HIS A 622 -14.55 -0.20 -6.58
C HIS A 622 -14.66 -1.56 -7.25
N THR A 623 -15.45 -2.47 -6.67
CA THR A 623 -15.62 -3.86 -7.16
C THR A 623 -17.09 -4.23 -7.38
N SER A 624 -17.31 -5.40 -7.97
CA SER A 624 -18.64 -6.01 -8.11
C SER A 624 -19.17 -6.55 -6.77
N GLY A 625 -20.48 -6.71 -6.69
CA GLY A 625 -21.16 -7.23 -5.48
C GLY A 625 -21.54 -6.16 -4.47
N MET A 626 -21.20 -4.91 -4.73
CA MET A 626 -21.58 -3.75 -3.94
C MET A 626 -22.84 -3.10 -4.52
N ARG A 627 -23.40 -2.13 -3.80
CA ARG A 627 -24.65 -1.44 -4.17
C ARG A 627 -24.61 -0.77 -5.52
N ASP A 628 -23.57 0.01 -5.79
CA ASP A 628 -23.37 0.67 -7.07
C ASP A 628 -22.63 -0.29 -8.02
N PRO A 629 -22.76 -0.12 -9.35
CA PRO A 629 -22.04 -0.97 -10.29
C PRO A 629 -20.53 -0.84 -10.13
N ALA A 630 -19.81 -1.93 -10.38
CA ALA A 630 -18.35 -1.90 -10.41
C ALA A 630 -17.85 -0.92 -11.48
N GLN A 631 -16.90 -0.08 -11.13
CA GLN A 631 -16.34 0.92 -12.05
C GLN A 631 -15.75 0.34 -13.34
N THR A 632 -15.33 -0.93 -13.34
CA THR A 632 -14.88 -1.64 -14.55
C THR A 632 -16.00 -1.90 -15.55
N THR A 633 -17.27 -1.80 -15.13
CA THR A 633 -18.45 -2.03 -16.00
C THR A 633 -18.98 -0.76 -16.67
N ASP A 634 -18.36 0.40 -16.47
CA ASP A 634 -18.72 1.65 -17.15
C ASP A 634 -18.42 1.58 -18.64
N SER A 635 -19.42 1.20 -19.42
CA SER A 635 -19.29 0.99 -20.88
C SER A 635 -18.85 2.24 -21.64
N SER A 636 -19.27 3.42 -21.21
CA SER A 636 -18.87 4.69 -21.85
C SER A 636 -17.39 5.01 -21.62
N ARG A 637 -16.89 4.74 -20.43
CA ARG A 637 -15.47 4.85 -20.10
C ARG A 637 -14.65 3.79 -20.84
N ASN A 638 -15.11 2.54 -20.82
CA ASN A 638 -14.46 1.42 -21.51
C ASN A 638 -14.32 1.69 -23.00
N SER A 639 -15.37 2.19 -23.66
CA SER A 639 -15.32 2.60 -25.08
C SER A 639 -14.25 3.67 -25.31
N THR A 640 -14.21 4.71 -24.45
CA THR A 640 -13.20 5.77 -24.54
C THR A 640 -11.79 5.23 -24.32
N MET A 641 -11.60 4.34 -23.35
CA MET A 641 -10.30 3.70 -23.09
C MET A 641 -9.87 2.82 -24.26
N ASN A 642 -10.78 2.06 -24.84
CA ASN A 642 -10.49 1.20 -25.99
C ASN A 642 -10.03 1.99 -27.22
N VAL A 643 -10.74 3.07 -27.57
CA VAL A 643 -10.43 3.91 -28.74
C VAL A 643 -9.07 4.58 -28.61
N ASN A 644 -8.68 4.99 -27.41
CA ASN A 644 -7.44 5.73 -27.18
C ASN A 644 -6.26 4.84 -26.72
N ALA A 645 -6.48 3.55 -26.51
CA ALA A 645 -5.44 2.66 -26.01
C ALA A 645 -4.28 2.51 -26.99
N ALA A 646 -3.07 2.58 -26.48
CA ALA A 646 -1.90 2.08 -27.21
C ALA A 646 -1.93 0.55 -27.28
N ARG A 647 -1.26 0.01 -28.27
CA ARG A 647 -1.11 -1.44 -28.48
C ARG A 647 0.26 -1.78 -29.03
#